data_3652521c5d77dfb048d2ca493326a556
#
_entry.id   3652521c5d77dfb048d2ca493326a556
#
_cell.length_a   1.000
_cell.length_b   1.000
_cell.length_c   1.000
_cell.angle_alpha   90.00
_cell.angle_beta   90.00
_cell.angle_gamma   90.00
#
_symmetry.space_group_name_H-M   'P 1'
#
loop_
_entity.id
_entity.type
_entity.pdbx_description
1 polymer ?
#
loop_
_entity_poly.entity_id
_entity_poly.type
_entity_poly.pdbx_seq_one_letter_code
_entity_poly.pdbx_strand_id
1 'polypeptide(L)'
;MATPSASSSSSSSNIMLAIFEKKTTSVELYRPLRNYIAFNYSEREAQNLEDDLQTLKQYRADLERSPDPTPSARRDLLQNYFKALCLVETRFPISPDKDHVNTVTFTWFDAFKPKQKAAQQNIHLEKAAVLFNLGAVYSQIGLTYDRATVDGRRLASHAFIAAAGAFAYLRDNAATKAAIGGGATVDVGVECAGMLERLMLAQAQESVFENTIAKGSTPGVCAKISRQVGLYYEEALAALNVAPLNQHFDKGWISHVQLKAVLFYAEACYRYSLELHEKEEIAEEIARLRSAVSAITESKKSAKGAPAQLLDAISKLEVNINRNLERAMKENDRVYLMRVPSPSSLPPLPAFSMVKSMAMSEVLDASKEKMFASLVPDSSAKALSRYTEMVDDVIRTQAEKLQQASELTRVRLKEMDLPDSILALEGNFTLPTELKEDVEAVQISGGPAGLEAELQQLRDLRRVNQEMLVQIEELLQKEAREDAQFRGQFGTRWTRPQSSTLTKNLQDRLNRFAANLKQAAESDGRIERSVREHSALMSILDRRPIESALPSLARPIMSLDANEDAVVGALKQSLRQLETLGAQRAGLEDMLKEMKRKDDILPKLMTSTGSYEDLFRKEISKYDRISEDIAHNIEAQEQLLLQIQHLVRNVTSRFKLP
;
A
#
# COMPACT_ATOMS: atom_id res chain seq x y z
N MET A 1 -34.95 -0.26 -24.97
CA MET A 1 -35.46 0.37 -23.74
C MET A 1 -36.16 -0.71 -22.93
N ALA A 2 -35.46 -1.31 -22.01
CA ALA A 2 -36.06 -2.22 -21.04
C ALA A 2 -35.79 -1.63 -19.65
N THR A 3 -36.82 -1.07 -19.06
CA THR A 3 -36.86 -0.74 -17.64
C THR A 3 -36.86 -2.05 -16.86
N PRO A 4 -36.01 -2.22 -15.83
CA PRO A 4 -36.13 -3.37 -14.95
C PRO A 4 -37.49 -3.29 -14.23
N SER A 5 -38.29 -4.35 -14.34
CA SER A 5 -39.52 -4.52 -13.57
C SER A 5 -39.16 -4.48 -12.07
N ALA A 6 -39.67 -3.45 -11.40
CA ALA A 6 -39.62 -3.35 -9.95
C ALA A 6 -40.50 -4.44 -9.35
N SER A 7 -39.89 -5.39 -8.63
CA SER A 7 -40.60 -6.21 -7.65
C SER A 7 -41.10 -5.25 -6.53
N SER A 8 -42.41 -5.19 -6.36
CA SER A 8 -43.13 -4.40 -5.38
C SER A 8 -42.77 -4.84 -3.97
N SER A 9 -41.93 -4.05 -3.29
CA SER A 9 -41.99 -3.89 -1.85
C SER A 9 -41.91 -2.40 -1.52
N SER A 10 -42.93 -1.94 -0.83
CA SER A 10 -43.17 -0.57 -0.42
C SER A 10 -42.00 0.04 0.33
N SER A 11 -41.73 1.32 0.00
CA SER A 11 -40.99 2.32 0.76
C SER A 11 -39.46 2.43 0.51
N SER A 12 -39.10 3.12 -0.51
CA SER A 12 -38.27 4.32 -0.35
C SER A 12 -38.42 5.16 -1.61
N SER A 13 -38.91 6.35 -1.44
CA SER A 13 -39.14 7.33 -2.49
C SER A 13 -37.87 7.86 -3.14
N ASN A 14 -36.73 7.36 -2.75
CA ASN A 14 -35.38 7.82 -3.21
C ASN A 14 -34.75 6.80 -4.16
N ILE A 15 -34.84 7.08 -5.45
CA ILE A 15 -34.19 6.29 -6.50
C ILE A 15 -32.71 6.62 -6.53
N MET A 16 -31.88 5.58 -6.49
CA MET A 16 -30.45 5.65 -6.76
C MET A 16 -30.13 5.00 -8.11
N LEU A 17 -29.02 5.43 -8.72
CA LEU A 17 -28.58 4.94 -10.02
C LEU A 17 -27.66 3.72 -9.85
N ALA A 18 -27.93 2.64 -10.59
CA ALA A 18 -26.99 1.56 -10.83
C ALA A 18 -26.16 1.84 -12.08
N ILE A 19 -24.90 1.51 -12.01
CA ILE A 19 -24.04 1.49 -13.18
C ILE A 19 -24.12 0.09 -13.80
N PHE A 20 -24.31 0.02 -15.12
CA PHE A 20 -24.32 -1.25 -15.85
C PHE A 20 -22.90 -1.66 -16.22
N GLU A 21 -22.66 -2.96 -16.20
CA GLU A 21 -21.37 -3.52 -16.63
C GLU A 21 -21.17 -3.32 -18.13
N LYS A 22 -19.93 -3.07 -18.52
CA LYS A 22 -19.47 -3.08 -19.91
C LYS A 22 -19.53 -4.51 -20.45
N LYS A 23 -19.88 -4.64 -21.73
CA LYS A 23 -19.83 -5.88 -22.47
C LYS A 23 -18.52 -6.01 -23.25
N THR A 24 -18.11 -7.22 -23.50
CA THR A 24 -16.89 -7.54 -24.24
C THR A 24 -17.14 -8.66 -25.24
N THR A 25 -16.23 -8.83 -26.18
CA THR A 25 -16.21 -10.00 -27.08
C THR A 25 -15.28 -11.06 -26.52
N SER A 26 -15.43 -12.31 -27.04
CA SER A 26 -14.54 -13.41 -26.67
C SER A 26 -13.10 -13.13 -27.12
N VAL A 27 -12.14 -13.49 -26.27
CA VAL A 27 -10.70 -13.36 -26.50
C VAL A 27 -9.99 -14.67 -26.17
N GLU A 28 -9.20 -15.13 -27.12
CA GLU A 28 -8.32 -16.29 -26.90
C GLU A 28 -7.02 -15.83 -26.24
N LEU A 29 -6.83 -16.17 -24.96
CA LEU A 29 -5.62 -15.84 -24.19
C LEU A 29 -4.69 -17.04 -24.05
N TYR A 30 -5.21 -18.23 -23.92
CA TYR A 30 -4.44 -19.41 -23.57
C TYR A 30 -3.34 -19.74 -24.58
N ARG A 31 -3.69 -19.88 -25.86
CA ARG A 31 -2.71 -20.26 -26.90
C ARG A 31 -1.62 -19.23 -27.11
N PRO A 32 -1.92 -17.93 -27.24
CA PRO A 32 -0.90 -16.89 -27.38
C PRO A 32 0.09 -16.86 -26.23
N LEU A 33 -0.40 -16.90 -24.98
CA LEU A 33 0.44 -16.85 -23.80
C LEU A 33 1.26 -18.12 -23.62
N ARG A 34 0.66 -19.30 -23.87
CA ARG A 34 1.38 -20.58 -23.83
C ARG A 34 2.52 -20.62 -24.85
N ASN A 35 2.25 -20.20 -26.09
CA ASN A 35 3.26 -20.16 -27.14
C ASN A 35 4.38 -19.17 -26.80
N TYR A 36 4.04 -18.02 -26.20
CA TYR A 36 5.02 -17.08 -25.73
C TYR A 36 5.97 -17.67 -24.67
N ILE A 37 5.41 -18.44 -23.71
CA ILE A 37 6.22 -19.12 -22.69
C ILE A 37 7.09 -20.18 -23.33
N ALA A 38 6.55 -21.03 -24.19
CA ALA A 38 7.28 -22.11 -24.84
C ALA A 38 8.46 -21.58 -25.68
N PHE A 39 8.28 -20.44 -26.35
CA PHE A 39 9.30 -19.83 -27.19
C PHE A 39 10.36 -19.07 -26.40
N ASN A 40 9.96 -18.23 -25.41
CA ASN A 40 10.89 -17.35 -24.71
C ASN A 40 11.55 -18.01 -23.49
N TYR A 41 10.95 -19.06 -22.95
CA TYR A 41 11.46 -19.80 -21.79
C TYR A 41 11.73 -21.26 -22.14
N SER A 42 10.71 -22.12 -22.11
CA SER A 42 10.82 -23.51 -22.55
C SER A 42 9.42 -24.17 -22.63
N GLU A 43 9.32 -25.28 -23.37
CA GLU A 43 8.12 -26.11 -23.40
C GLU A 43 7.80 -26.71 -22.02
N ARG A 44 8.82 -27.05 -21.24
CA ARG A 44 8.67 -27.55 -19.87
C ARG A 44 8.07 -26.48 -18.97
N GLU A 45 8.49 -25.22 -19.10
CA GLU A 45 7.94 -24.13 -18.31
C GLU A 45 6.48 -23.84 -18.70
N ALA A 46 6.14 -23.93 -20.00
CA ALA A 46 4.76 -23.83 -20.45
C ALA A 46 3.87 -24.95 -19.86
N GLN A 47 4.40 -26.14 -19.68
CA GLN A 47 3.70 -27.24 -19.02
C GLN A 47 3.55 -27.03 -17.51
N ASN A 48 4.60 -26.51 -16.85
CA ASN A 48 4.56 -26.23 -15.41
C ASN A 48 3.52 -25.15 -15.06
N LEU A 49 3.23 -24.24 -15.98
CA LEU A 49 2.28 -23.13 -15.81
C LEU A 49 0.91 -23.39 -16.45
N GLU A 50 0.62 -24.66 -16.79
CA GLU A 50 -0.67 -25.04 -17.40
C GLU A 50 -1.86 -24.63 -16.53
N ASP A 51 -1.79 -24.86 -15.22
CA ASP A 51 -2.86 -24.52 -14.27
C ASP A 51 -3.10 -22.99 -14.21
N ASP A 52 -2.04 -22.20 -14.25
CA ASP A 52 -2.13 -20.75 -14.28
C ASP A 52 -2.79 -20.24 -15.57
N LEU A 53 -2.40 -20.82 -16.72
CA LEU A 53 -2.98 -20.49 -18.02
C LEU A 53 -4.46 -20.87 -18.09
N GLN A 54 -4.84 -22.04 -17.57
CA GLN A 54 -6.23 -22.47 -17.52
C GLN A 54 -7.05 -21.59 -16.57
N THR A 55 -6.50 -21.22 -15.42
CA THR A 55 -7.15 -20.31 -14.47
C THR A 55 -7.43 -18.94 -15.11
N LEU A 56 -6.45 -18.37 -15.80
CA LEU A 56 -6.61 -17.09 -16.50
C LEU A 56 -7.67 -17.19 -17.61
N LYS A 57 -7.64 -18.28 -18.39
CA LYS A 57 -8.65 -18.57 -19.42
C LYS A 57 -10.04 -18.67 -18.81
N GLN A 58 -10.17 -19.34 -17.65
CA GLN A 58 -11.45 -19.51 -16.97
C GLN A 58 -11.98 -18.15 -16.47
N TYR A 59 -11.15 -17.32 -15.84
CA TYR A 59 -11.56 -15.99 -15.42
C TYR A 59 -12.10 -15.17 -16.60
N ARG A 60 -11.43 -15.22 -17.75
CA ARG A 60 -11.87 -14.50 -18.94
C ARG A 60 -13.19 -15.06 -19.50
N ALA A 61 -13.34 -16.37 -19.56
CA ALA A 61 -14.55 -17.02 -20.02
C ALA A 61 -15.75 -16.72 -19.10
N ASP A 62 -15.53 -16.69 -17.79
CA ASP A 62 -16.57 -16.35 -16.80
C ASP A 62 -16.96 -14.86 -16.87
N LEU A 63 -16.00 -14.00 -17.21
CA LEU A 63 -16.26 -12.57 -17.46
C LEU A 63 -17.16 -12.37 -18.69
N GLU A 64 -16.98 -13.14 -19.74
CA GLU A 64 -17.76 -13.08 -20.99
C GLU A 64 -19.21 -13.54 -20.85
N ARG A 65 -19.45 -14.44 -19.88
CA ARG A 65 -20.80 -14.93 -19.61
C ARG A 65 -21.67 -13.84 -18.99
N SER A 66 -22.98 -13.97 -19.21
CA SER A 66 -23.95 -13.12 -18.51
C SER A 66 -23.70 -13.19 -17.00
N PRO A 67 -23.87 -12.07 -16.27
CA PRO A 67 -23.61 -12.04 -14.85
C PRO A 67 -24.35 -13.16 -14.12
N ASP A 68 -23.61 -13.86 -13.27
CA ASP A 68 -24.17 -14.83 -12.34
C ASP A 68 -25.23 -14.16 -11.46
N PRO A 69 -26.28 -14.85 -11.01
CA PRO A 69 -27.36 -14.27 -10.22
C PRO A 69 -26.91 -13.58 -8.91
N THR A 70 -25.67 -13.80 -8.46
CA THR A 70 -25.13 -13.19 -7.25
C THR A 70 -24.09 -12.12 -7.55
N PRO A 71 -24.39 -10.83 -7.36
CA PRO A 71 -23.43 -9.75 -7.59
C PRO A 71 -22.13 -9.91 -6.78
N SER A 72 -22.15 -10.60 -5.65
CA SER A 72 -20.97 -10.85 -4.82
C SER A 72 -19.95 -11.76 -5.52
N ALA A 73 -20.41 -12.86 -6.15
CA ALA A 73 -19.52 -13.75 -6.91
C ALA A 73 -18.89 -13.00 -8.11
N ARG A 74 -19.69 -12.15 -8.75
CA ARG A 74 -19.22 -11.31 -9.87
C ARG A 74 -18.13 -10.32 -9.42
N ARG A 75 -18.31 -9.69 -8.26
CA ARG A 75 -17.28 -8.85 -7.63
C ARG A 75 -15.99 -9.62 -7.42
N ASP A 76 -16.05 -10.80 -6.83
CA ASP A 76 -14.87 -11.61 -6.49
C ASP A 76 -14.14 -12.05 -7.76
N LEU A 77 -14.88 -12.43 -8.81
CA LEU A 77 -14.32 -12.74 -10.13
C LEU A 77 -13.54 -11.53 -10.70
N LEU A 78 -14.14 -10.35 -10.68
CA LEU A 78 -13.50 -9.13 -11.22
C LEU A 78 -12.24 -8.75 -10.44
N GLN A 79 -12.23 -8.89 -9.11
CA GLN A 79 -11.05 -8.65 -8.29
C GLN A 79 -9.93 -9.64 -8.62
N ASN A 80 -10.24 -10.94 -8.65
CA ASN A 80 -9.25 -11.99 -8.94
C ASN A 80 -8.70 -11.85 -10.37
N TYR A 81 -9.58 -11.56 -11.33
CA TYR A 81 -9.15 -11.36 -12.71
C TYR A 81 -8.29 -10.10 -12.85
N PHE A 82 -8.62 -9.00 -12.18
CA PHE A 82 -7.79 -7.81 -12.19
C PHE A 82 -6.39 -8.07 -11.63
N LYS A 83 -6.28 -8.80 -10.51
CA LYS A 83 -4.99 -9.22 -9.95
C LYS A 83 -4.20 -10.08 -10.93
N ALA A 84 -4.85 -11.04 -11.57
CA ALA A 84 -4.24 -11.86 -12.62
C ALA A 84 -3.73 -11.00 -13.80
N LEU A 85 -4.51 -10.01 -14.24
CA LEU A 85 -4.08 -9.06 -15.28
C LEU A 85 -2.86 -8.23 -14.88
N CYS A 86 -2.72 -7.85 -13.62
CA CYS A 86 -1.52 -7.18 -13.12
C CYS A 86 -0.28 -8.07 -13.25
N LEU A 87 -0.42 -9.37 -13.00
CA LEU A 87 0.66 -10.34 -13.16
C LEU A 87 0.97 -10.60 -14.65
N VAL A 88 -0.06 -10.67 -15.48
CA VAL A 88 0.10 -10.80 -16.94
C VAL A 88 0.82 -9.57 -17.51
N GLU A 89 0.43 -8.36 -17.11
CA GLU A 89 1.06 -7.10 -17.57
C GLU A 89 2.57 -7.10 -17.35
N THR A 90 3.02 -7.65 -16.24
CA THR A 90 4.44 -7.63 -15.87
C THR A 90 5.27 -8.73 -16.55
N ARG A 91 4.62 -9.76 -17.09
CA ARG A 91 5.30 -10.96 -17.62
C ARG A 91 5.14 -11.15 -19.13
N PHE A 92 4.05 -10.65 -19.67
CA PHE A 92 3.72 -10.81 -21.09
C PHE A 92 3.60 -9.43 -21.76
N PRO A 93 4.50 -9.10 -22.68
CA PRO A 93 4.47 -7.82 -23.37
C PRO A 93 3.41 -7.83 -24.48
N ILE A 94 2.13 -7.86 -24.09
CA ILE A 94 1.01 -7.88 -25.06
C ILE A 94 1.03 -6.56 -25.86
N SER A 95 1.46 -6.66 -27.11
CA SER A 95 1.55 -5.52 -28.04
C SER A 95 1.55 -6.02 -29.49
N PRO A 96 1.24 -5.16 -30.47
CA PRO A 96 1.29 -5.51 -31.88
C PRO A 96 2.65 -5.99 -32.38
N ASP A 97 3.73 -5.54 -31.73
CA ASP A 97 5.12 -5.74 -32.15
C ASP A 97 5.76 -7.02 -31.58
N LYS A 98 5.05 -7.75 -30.75
CA LYS A 98 5.60 -8.92 -30.06
C LYS A 98 4.99 -10.21 -30.58
N ASP A 99 5.85 -11.07 -31.11
CA ASP A 99 5.45 -12.39 -31.60
C ASP A 99 4.72 -13.21 -30.53
N HIS A 100 3.82 -14.08 -31.00
CA HIS A 100 2.93 -14.92 -30.22
C HIS A 100 1.80 -14.18 -29.48
N VAL A 101 2.01 -12.97 -28.95
CA VAL A 101 1.01 -12.20 -28.20
C VAL A 101 0.38 -11.06 -29.02
N ASN A 102 0.85 -10.81 -30.24
CA ASN A 102 0.32 -9.81 -31.17
C ASN A 102 -1.11 -10.13 -31.68
N THR A 103 -1.59 -11.34 -31.48
CA THR A 103 -2.95 -11.75 -31.84
C THR A 103 -3.98 -11.43 -30.76
N VAL A 104 -3.55 -11.08 -29.56
CA VAL A 104 -4.44 -10.78 -28.44
C VAL A 104 -5.02 -9.39 -28.62
N THR A 105 -6.31 -9.30 -28.87
CA THR A 105 -7.05 -8.04 -29.03
C THR A 105 -8.23 -8.01 -28.09
N PHE A 106 -8.24 -7.05 -27.19
CA PHE A 106 -9.34 -6.83 -26.25
C PHE A 106 -10.34 -5.84 -26.84
N THR A 107 -11.60 -6.22 -26.91
CA THR A 107 -12.68 -5.37 -27.43
C THR A 107 -13.73 -5.15 -26.35
N TRP A 108 -14.01 -3.90 -26.03
CA TRP A 108 -15.00 -3.52 -25.03
C TRP A 108 -16.00 -2.52 -25.58
N PHE A 109 -17.26 -2.71 -25.24
CA PHE A 109 -18.35 -1.81 -25.59
C PHE A 109 -18.54 -0.78 -24.48
N ASP A 110 -18.96 0.43 -24.86
CA ASP A 110 -19.27 1.48 -23.91
C ASP A 110 -20.53 1.12 -23.11
N ALA A 111 -20.50 1.34 -21.80
CA ALA A 111 -21.58 0.98 -20.89
C ALA A 111 -22.86 1.83 -21.11
N PHE A 112 -22.68 3.10 -21.49
CA PHE A 112 -23.79 4.07 -21.69
C PHE A 112 -24.19 4.19 -23.16
N LYS A 113 -23.27 3.91 -24.06
CA LYS A 113 -23.48 3.88 -25.52
C LYS A 113 -23.08 2.55 -26.14
N PRO A 114 -23.86 1.48 -26.00
CA PRO A 114 -23.49 0.11 -26.38
C PRO A 114 -23.14 -0.10 -27.84
N LYS A 115 -23.41 0.89 -28.72
CA LYS A 115 -22.98 0.87 -30.12
C LYS A 115 -21.53 1.30 -30.32
N GLN A 116 -20.95 2.00 -29.35
CA GLN A 116 -19.56 2.41 -29.37
C GLN A 116 -18.70 1.31 -28.74
N LYS A 117 -17.55 1.05 -29.35
CA LYS A 117 -16.58 0.07 -28.84
C LYS A 117 -15.16 0.55 -29.07
N ALA A 118 -14.25 0.07 -28.27
CA ALA A 118 -12.82 0.20 -28.46
C ALA A 118 -12.17 -1.18 -28.53
N ALA A 119 -11.13 -1.31 -29.34
CA ALA A 119 -10.35 -2.53 -29.48
C ALA A 119 -8.86 -2.18 -29.43
N GLN A 120 -8.11 -2.85 -28.54
CA GLN A 120 -6.68 -2.61 -28.35
C GLN A 120 -5.91 -3.93 -28.22
N GLN A 121 -4.70 -3.95 -28.77
CA GLN A 121 -3.74 -5.05 -28.63
C GLN A 121 -2.79 -4.79 -27.46
N ASN A 122 -3.34 -4.34 -26.35
CA ASN A 122 -2.62 -4.17 -25.08
C ASN A 122 -3.55 -4.43 -23.91
N ILE A 123 -2.96 -4.66 -22.74
CA ILE A 123 -3.69 -5.05 -21.54
C ILE A 123 -4.40 -3.87 -20.84
N HIS A 124 -4.07 -2.63 -21.19
CA HIS A 124 -4.52 -1.45 -20.43
C HIS A 124 -6.02 -1.21 -20.56
N LEU A 125 -6.58 -1.41 -21.77
CA LEU A 125 -8.03 -1.32 -21.98
C LEU A 125 -8.78 -2.40 -21.20
N GLU A 126 -8.24 -3.62 -21.16
CA GLU A 126 -8.81 -4.73 -20.40
C GLU A 126 -8.85 -4.40 -18.89
N LYS A 127 -7.74 -3.94 -18.35
CA LYS A 127 -7.67 -3.56 -16.92
C LYS A 127 -8.62 -2.41 -16.58
N ALA A 128 -8.70 -1.39 -17.44
CA ALA A 128 -9.61 -0.27 -17.23
C ALA A 128 -11.08 -0.71 -17.27
N ALA A 129 -11.45 -1.57 -18.21
CA ALA A 129 -12.81 -2.09 -18.32
C ALA A 129 -13.20 -3.00 -17.14
N VAL A 130 -12.28 -3.81 -16.65
CA VAL A 130 -12.50 -4.66 -15.45
C VAL A 130 -12.70 -3.80 -14.21
N LEU A 131 -11.91 -2.73 -14.02
CA LEU A 131 -12.09 -1.77 -12.92
C LEU A 131 -13.42 -1.03 -13.02
N PHE A 132 -13.82 -0.60 -14.23
CA PHE A 132 -15.14 -0.02 -14.44
C PHE A 132 -16.24 -0.99 -14.02
N ASN A 133 -16.17 -2.24 -14.45
CA ASN A 133 -17.15 -3.27 -14.10
C ASN A 133 -17.16 -3.56 -12.60
N LEU A 134 -16.01 -3.52 -11.94
CA LEU A 134 -15.95 -3.66 -10.48
C LEU A 134 -16.73 -2.53 -9.78
N GLY A 135 -16.55 -1.28 -10.20
CA GLY A 135 -17.33 -0.14 -9.71
C GLY A 135 -18.82 -0.29 -10.00
N ALA A 136 -19.16 -0.76 -11.21
CA ALA A 136 -20.54 -1.02 -11.61
C ALA A 136 -21.20 -2.10 -10.71
N VAL A 137 -20.52 -3.22 -10.50
CA VAL A 137 -21.03 -4.31 -9.64
C VAL A 137 -21.20 -3.84 -8.18
N TYR A 138 -20.26 -3.07 -7.63
CA TYR A 138 -20.43 -2.50 -6.31
C TYR A 138 -21.64 -1.57 -6.22
N SER A 139 -21.92 -0.77 -7.26
CA SER A 139 -23.12 0.07 -7.30
C SER A 139 -24.40 -0.76 -7.30
N GLN A 140 -24.41 -1.88 -8.02
CA GLN A 140 -25.51 -2.82 -8.05
C GLN A 140 -25.71 -3.51 -6.70
N ILE A 141 -24.63 -3.95 -6.05
CA ILE A 141 -24.66 -4.51 -4.68
C ILE A 141 -25.30 -3.50 -3.71
N GLY A 142 -24.93 -2.22 -3.80
CA GLY A 142 -25.53 -1.17 -2.97
C GLY A 142 -27.06 -1.09 -3.07
N LEU A 143 -27.60 -1.37 -4.26
CA LEU A 143 -29.05 -1.36 -4.50
C LEU A 143 -29.76 -2.63 -4.05
N THR A 144 -29.06 -3.74 -3.80
CA THR A 144 -29.70 -4.98 -3.30
C THR A 144 -30.07 -4.89 -1.82
N TYR A 145 -29.48 -3.97 -1.09
CA TYR A 145 -29.75 -3.84 0.35
C TYR A 145 -31.06 -3.07 0.63
N ASP A 146 -31.82 -3.59 1.58
CA ASP A 146 -33.03 -2.94 2.05
C ASP A 146 -32.68 -1.73 2.96
N ARG A 147 -32.76 -0.52 2.40
CA ARG A 147 -32.47 0.74 3.10
C ARG A 147 -33.58 1.15 4.11
N ALA A 148 -34.66 0.41 4.22
CA ALA A 148 -35.58 0.59 5.31
C ALA A 148 -34.96 0.20 6.67
N THR A 149 -34.02 -0.73 6.67
CA THR A 149 -33.33 -1.21 7.87
C THR A 149 -32.05 -0.41 8.15
N VAL A 150 -31.59 -0.38 9.40
CA VAL A 150 -30.34 0.28 9.81
C VAL A 150 -29.13 -0.39 9.14
N ASP A 151 -29.09 -1.72 9.16
CA ASP A 151 -27.99 -2.49 8.57
C ASP A 151 -28.00 -2.37 7.04
N GLY A 152 -29.16 -2.39 6.41
CA GLY A 152 -29.27 -2.19 4.98
C GLY A 152 -28.73 -0.83 4.53
N ARG A 153 -29.04 0.26 5.24
CA ARG A 153 -28.47 1.59 4.97
C ARG A 153 -26.96 1.61 5.12
N ARG A 154 -26.42 0.98 6.17
CA ARG A 154 -24.98 0.88 6.41
C ARG A 154 -24.28 0.09 5.31
N LEU A 155 -24.82 -1.05 4.93
CA LEU A 155 -24.28 -1.92 3.89
C LEU A 155 -24.36 -1.28 2.50
N ALA A 156 -25.46 -0.59 2.19
CA ALA A 156 -25.60 0.18 0.95
C ALA A 156 -24.56 1.30 0.86
N SER A 157 -24.40 2.09 1.93
CA SER A 157 -23.36 3.12 1.98
C SER A 157 -21.96 2.53 1.75
N HIS A 158 -21.65 1.41 2.39
CA HIS A 158 -20.36 0.72 2.23
C HIS A 158 -20.12 0.25 0.80
N ALA A 159 -21.14 -0.30 0.15
CA ALA A 159 -21.05 -0.73 -1.24
C ALA A 159 -20.82 0.45 -2.20
N PHE A 160 -21.51 1.59 -1.99
CA PHE A 160 -21.27 2.81 -2.78
C PHE A 160 -19.89 3.43 -2.52
N ILE A 161 -19.38 3.38 -1.29
CA ILE A 161 -17.99 3.77 -0.96
C ILE A 161 -16.99 2.90 -1.71
N ALA A 162 -17.25 1.59 -1.81
CA ALA A 162 -16.40 0.67 -2.57
C ALA A 162 -16.50 0.94 -4.08
N ALA A 163 -17.70 1.24 -4.60
CA ALA A 163 -17.88 1.65 -5.99
C ALA A 163 -17.10 2.94 -6.31
N ALA A 164 -17.20 3.95 -5.44
CA ALA A 164 -16.43 5.18 -5.56
C ALA A 164 -14.92 4.90 -5.57
N GLY A 165 -14.45 4.00 -4.69
CA GLY A 165 -13.06 3.56 -4.66
C GLY A 165 -12.58 2.90 -5.94
N ALA A 166 -13.41 2.04 -6.55
CA ALA A 166 -13.08 1.40 -7.82
C ALA A 166 -12.97 2.42 -8.97
N PHE A 167 -13.89 3.40 -9.05
CA PHE A 167 -13.82 4.47 -10.06
C PHE A 167 -12.65 5.43 -9.79
N ALA A 168 -12.34 5.76 -8.55
CA ALA A 168 -11.15 6.53 -8.21
C ALA A 168 -9.87 5.80 -8.64
N TYR A 169 -9.79 4.50 -8.36
CA TYR A 169 -8.64 3.69 -8.75
C TYR A 169 -8.51 3.59 -10.28
N LEU A 170 -9.63 3.45 -11.00
CA LEU A 170 -9.67 3.51 -12.47
C LEU A 170 -9.11 4.84 -12.98
N ARG A 171 -9.60 5.98 -12.46
CA ARG A 171 -9.14 7.32 -12.83
C ARG A 171 -7.63 7.47 -12.66
N ASP A 172 -7.11 7.09 -11.50
CA ASP A 172 -5.75 7.40 -11.08
C ASP A 172 -4.70 6.42 -11.64
N ASN A 173 -5.10 5.17 -11.97
CA ASN A 173 -4.14 4.11 -12.30
C ASN A 173 -4.29 3.50 -13.71
N ALA A 174 -5.47 3.56 -14.34
CA ALA A 174 -5.72 2.83 -15.56
C ALA A 174 -6.24 3.66 -16.74
N ALA A 175 -7.05 4.70 -16.49
CA ALA A 175 -7.73 5.47 -17.53
C ALA A 175 -6.77 6.11 -18.53
N THR A 176 -5.72 6.78 -18.05
CA THR A 176 -4.71 7.43 -18.91
C THR A 176 -3.96 6.42 -19.76
N LYS A 177 -3.58 5.27 -19.19
CA LYS A 177 -2.89 4.21 -19.92
C LYS A 177 -3.77 3.60 -21.03
N ALA A 178 -5.05 3.38 -20.74
CA ALA A 178 -6.01 2.91 -21.71
C ALA A 178 -6.25 3.92 -22.86
N ALA A 179 -6.23 5.22 -22.57
CA ALA A 179 -6.40 6.27 -23.57
C ALA A 179 -5.21 6.35 -24.56
N ILE A 180 -3.98 6.15 -24.09
CA ILE A 180 -2.75 6.20 -24.92
C ILE A 180 -2.69 5.06 -25.93
N GLY A 181 -3.27 3.90 -25.62
CA GLY A 181 -3.16 2.66 -26.42
C GLY A 181 -3.94 2.62 -27.73
N GLY A 182 -4.48 3.74 -28.25
CA GLY A 182 -5.18 3.77 -29.56
C GLY A 182 -6.68 4.06 -29.49
N GLY A 183 -7.11 4.74 -28.44
CA GLY A 183 -8.49 5.14 -28.21
C GLY A 183 -9.24 4.21 -27.29
N ALA A 184 -9.78 4.79 -26.23
CA ALA A 184 -10.68 4.13 -25.28
C ALA A 184 -12.09 4.72 -25.44
N THR A 185 -13.11 4.00 -24.97
CA THR A 185 -14.47 4.54 -24.86
C THR A 185 -14.52 5.60 -23.75
N VAL A 186 -15.45 6.55 -23.86
CA VAL A 186 -15.55 7.69 -22.93
C VAL A 186 -15.79 7.24 -21.49
N ASP A 187 -16.48 6.14 -21.29
CA ASP A 187 -16.86 5.61 -19.97
C ASP A 187 -15.66 5.16 -19.11
N VAL A 188 -14.53 4.78 -19.69
CA VAL A 188 -13.29 4.45 -18.96
C VAL A 188 -12.31 5.63 -18.87
N GLY A 189 -12.67 6.79 -19.40
CA GLY A 189 -11.86 8.00 -19.35
C GLY A 189 -11.80 8.62 -17.94
N VAL A 190 -10.78 9.46 -17.72
CA VAL A 190 -10.53 10.14 -16.45
C VAL A 190 -11.74 10.96 -15.99
N GLU A 191 -12.36 11.70 -16.90
CA GLU A 191 -13.50 12.56 -16.63
C GLU A 191 -14.72 11.76 -16.18
N CYS A 192 -15.01 10.65 -16.91
CA CYS A 192 -16.14 9.78 -16.56
C CYS A 192 -15.92 9.06 -15.22
N ALA A 193 -14.73 8.51 -15.01
CA ALA A 193 -14.37 7.85 -13.78
C ALA A 193 -14.47 8.81 -12.56
N GLY A 194 -14.00 10.05 -12.70
CA GLY A 194 -14.13 11.09 -11.69
C GLY A 194 -15.57 11.48 -11.40
N MET A 195 -16.40 11.62 -12.42
CA MET A 195 -17.82 11.89 -12.27
C MET A 195 -18.54 10.73 -11.55
N LEU A 196 -18.25 9.48 -11.96
CA LEU A 196 -18.85 8.29 -11.32
C LEU A 196 -18.40 8.14 -9.85
N GLU A 197 -17.16 8.46 -9.52
CA GLU A 197 -16.71 8.51 -8.12
C GLU A 197 -17.58 9.47 -7.30
N ARG A 198 -17.79 10.72 -7.79
CA ARG A 198 -18.62 11.71 -7.10
C ARG A 198 -20.08 11.27 -6.96
N LEU A 199 -20.61 10.66 -8.00
CA LEU A 199 -21.97 10.11 -7.98
C LEU A 199 -22.11 9.00 -6.93
N MET A 200 -21.15 8.10 -6.83
CA MET A 200 -21.17 7.02 -5.84
C MET A 200 -20.99 7.55 -4.41
N LEU A 201 -20.15 8.55 -4.21
CA LEU A 201 -20.04 9.24 -2.91
C LEU A 201 -21.34 9.96 -2.52
N ALA A 202 -22.03 10.56 -3.49
CA ALA A 202 -23.34 11.16 -3.26
C ALA A 202 -24.34 10.11 -2.74
N GLN A 203 -24.44 8.95 -3.40
CA GLN A 203 -25.34 7.86 -3.00
C GLN A 203 -24.94 7.22 -1.66
N ALA A 204 -23.64 7.10 -1.39
CA ALA A 204 -23.15 6.65 -0.10
C ALA A 204 -23.56 7.60 1.03
N GLN A 205 -23.34 8.90 0.84
CA GLN A 205 -23.72 9.95 1.80
C GLN A 205 -25.23 10.05 1.96
N GLU A 206 -26.02 9.83 0.89
CA GLU A 206 -27.48 9.76 0.92
C GLU A 206 -27.95 8.63 1.86
N SER A 207 -27.33 7.45 1.80
CA SER A 207 -27.63 6.35 2.71
C SER A 207 -27.29 6.69 4.17
N VAL A 208 -26.22 7.46 4.39
CA VAL A 208 -25.88 8.00 5.72
C VAL A 208 -26.92 9.02 6.18
N PHE A 209 -27.39 9.91 5.29
CA PHE A 209 -28.45 10.86 5.59
C PHE A 209 -29.74 10.15 6.00
N GLU A 210 -30.19 9.14 5.25
CA GLU A 210 -31.35 8.32 5.59
C GLU A 210 -31.20 7.68 6.99
N ASN A 211 -30.02 7.21 7.32
CA ASN A 211 -29.75 6.64 8.64
C ASN A 211 -29.75 7.70 9.76
N THR A 212 -29.29 8.89 9.47
CA THR A 212 -29.27 10.03 10.40
C THR A 212 -30.70 10.49 10.73
N ILE A 213 -31.55 10.56 9.73
CA ILE A 213 -33.00 10.86 9.92
C ILE A 213 -33.68 9.77 10.75
N ALA A 214 -33.45 8.50 10.41
CA ALA A 214 -34.04 7.36 11.10
C ALA A 214 -33.62 7.26 12.58
N LYS A 215 -32.45 7.79 12.93
CA LYS A 215 -31.97 7.88 14.32
C LYS A 215 -32.52 9.06 15.11
N GLY A 216 -33.31 9.95 14.47
CA GLY A 216 -33.83 11.13 15.12
C GLY A 216 -32.77 12.18 15.49
N SER A 217 -31.71 12.30 14.68
CA SER A 217 -30.63 13.29 14.91
C SER A 217 -31.19 14.73 14.83
N THR A 218 -30.47 15.69 15.43
CA THR A 218 -30.86 17.10 15.45
C THR A 218 -30.95 17.69 14.03
N PRO A 219 -31.81 18.70 13.82
CA PRO A 219 -31.99 19.34 12.52
C PRO A 219 -30.68 19.86 11.91
N GLY A 220 -29.82 20.45 12.73
CA GLY A 220 -28.53 20.96 12.28
C GLY A 220 -27.56 19.89 11.79
N VAL A 221 -27.55 18.71 12.43
CA VAL A 221 -26.76 17.56 11.96
C VAL A 221 -27.28 17.06 10.62
N CYS A 222 -28.63 16.91 10.52
CA CYS A 222 -29.30 16.51 9.29
C CYS A 222 -29.01 17.48 8.14
N ALA A 223 -29.03 18.78 8.41
CA ALA A 223 -28.73 19.83 7.43
C ALA A 223 -27.29 19.69 6.87
N LYS A 224 -26.31 19.53 7.74
CA LYS A 224 -24.89 19.38 7.34
C LYS A 224 -24.68 18.14 6.47
N ILE A 225 -25.26 17.01 6.84
CA ILE A 225 -25.13 15.75 6.09
C ILE A 225 -25.85 15.85 4.75
N SER A 226 -27.08 16.40 4.73
CA SER A 226 -27.85 16.64 3.51
C SER A 226 -27.11 17.61 2.55
N ARG A 227 -26.54 18.70 3.08
CA ARG A 227 -25.79 19.63 2.24
C ARG A 227 -24.62 18.94 1.54
N GLN A 228 -23.93 18.05 2.24
CA GLN A 228 -22.81 17.29 1.64
C GLN A 228 -23.29 16.34 0.54
N VAL A 229 -24.46 15.70 0.69
CA VAL A 229 -25.06 14.93 -0.41
C VAL A 229 -25.27 15.82 -1.63
N GLY A 230 -25.88 17.00 -1.42
CA GLY A 230 -26.09 17.98 -2.49
C GLY A 230 -24.80 18.38 -3.19
N LEU A 231 -23.75 18.67 -2.42
CA LEU A 231 -22.43 19.04 -2.97
C LEU A 231 -21.84 17.94 -3.86
N TYR A 232 -21.89 16.67 -3.46
CA TYR A 232 -21.40 15.58 -4.30
C TYR A 232 -22.20 15.43 -5.61
N TYR A 233 -23.53 15.63 -5.57
CA TYR A 233 -24.34 15.65 -6.79
C TYR A 233 -24.04 16.89 -7.65
N GLU A 234 -23.79 18.06 -7.06
CA GLU A 234 -23.38 19.27 -7.76
C GLU A 234 -22.03 19.09 -8.46
N GLU A 235 -21.04 18.46 -7.82
CA GLU A 235 -19.75 18.11 -8.40
C GLU A 235 -19.91 17.13 -9.58
N ALA A 236 -20.73 16.09 -9.43
CA ALA A 236 -21.03 15.16 -10.51
C ALA A 236 -21.74 15.85 -11.69
N LEU A 237 -22.69 16.76 -11.40
CA LEU A 237 -23.40 17.54 -12.40
C LEU A 237 -22.46 18.50 -13.15
N ALA A 238 -21.55 19.15 -12.43
CA ALA A 238 -20.54 20.02 -13.05
C ALA A 238 -19.69 19.26 -14.07
N ALA A 239 -19.25 18.04 -13.72
CA ALA A 239 -18.53 17.18 -14.66
C ALA A 239 -19.40 16.75 -15.84
N LEU A 240 -20.66 16.38 -15.62
CA LEU A 240 -21.59 15.99 -16.69
C LEU A 240 -21.90 17.12 -17.70
N ASN A 241 -21.75 18.37 -17.31
CA ASN A 241 -22.00 19.52 -18.16
C ASN A 241 -20.80 19.94 -19.04
N VAL A 242 -19.66 19.28 -18.86
CA VAL A 242 -18.42 19.54 -19.62
C VAL A 242 -18.19 18.43 -20.66
N ALA A 243 -17.57 18.79 -21.81
CA ALA A 243 -17.17 17.80 -22.79
C ALA A 243 -16.06 16.88 -22.19
N PRO A 244 -16.05 15.56 -22.51
CA PRO A 244 -16.93 14.87 -23.47
C PRO A 244 -18.26 14.39 -22.86
N LEU A 245 -18.49 14.50 -21.54
CA LEU A 245 -19.60 13.85 -20.85
C LEU A 245 -20.97 14.44 -21.23
N ASN A 246 -21.06 15.74 -21.48
CA ASN A 246 -22.30 16.41 -21.87
C ASN A 246 -22.91 15.90 -23.18
N GLN A 247 -22.07 15.29 -24.05
CA GLN A 247 -22.49 14.66 -25.30
C GLN A 247 -22.63 13.15 -25.17
N HIS A 248 -22.10 12.58 -24.08
CA HIS A 248 -22.05 11.15 -23.88
C HIS A 248 -23.26 10.61 -23.12
N PHE A 249 -23.67 11.29 -22.07
CA PHE A 249 -24.83 10.92 -21.28
C PHE A 249 -26.13 11.46 -21.86
N ASP A 250 -27.22 10.70 -21.70
CA ASP A 250 -28.54 11.16 -22.11
C ASP A 250 -29.10 12.23 -21.16
N LYS A 251 -30.12 12.94 -21.63
CA LYS A 251 -30.74 14.02 -20.83
C LYS A 251 -31.41 13.50 -19.57
N GLY A 252 -31.86 12.26 -19.56
CA GLY A 252 -32.47 11.65 -18.37
C GLY A 252 -31.48 11.48 -17.22
N TRP A 253 -30.24 11.08 -17.54
CA TRP A 253 -29.16 11.01 -16.56
C TRP A 253 -28.81 12.37 -15.97
N ILE A 254 -28.61 13.36 -16.82
CA ILE A 254 -28.26 14.72 -16.40
C ILE A 254 -29.39 15.31 -15.53
N SER A 255 -30.66 15.15 -15.96
CA SER A 255 -31.82 15.60 -15.21
C SER A 255 -31.95 14.91 -13.85
N HIS A 256 -31.64 13.60 -13.77
CA HIS A 256 -31.66 12.88 -12.50
C HIS A 256 -30.64 13.46 -11.51
N VAL A 257 -29.38 13.62 -11.92
CA VAL A 257 -28.31 14.16 -11.07
C VAL A 257 -28.63 15.61 -10.65
N GLN A 258 -29.13 16.43 -11.59
CA GLN A 258 -29.55 17.81 -11.30
C GLN A 258 -30.66 17.86 -10.26
N LEU A 259 -31.70 17.06 -10.40
CA LEU A 259 -32.81 17.03 -9.45
C LEU A 259 -32.39 16.51 -8.08
N LYS A 260 -31.49 15.54 -8.03
CA LYS A 260 -30.91 15.07 -6.77
C LYS A 260 -30.09 16.17 -6.08
N ALA A 261 -29.29 16.91 -6.81
CA ALA A 261 -28.55 18.06 -6.27
C ALA A 261 -29.49 19.08 -5.64
N VAL A 262 -30.57 19.45 -6.35
CA VAL A 262 -31.57 20.40 -5.85
C VAL A 262 -32.36 19.83 -4.68
N LEU A 263 -32.79 18.56 -4.74
CA LEU A 263 -33.48 17.90 -3.64
C LEU A 263 -32.68 18.00 -2.33
N PHE A 264 -31.40 17.65 -2.36
CA PHE A 264 -30.60 17.66 -1.14
C PHE A 264 -30.14 19.06 -0.73
N TYR A 265 -29.99 20.00 -1.64
CA TYR A 265 -29.84 21.42 -1.30
C TYR A 265 -31.11 21.94 -0.58
N ALA A 266 -32.31 21.69 -1.13
CA ALA A 266 -33.57 22.11 -0.53
C ALA A 266 -33.82 21.41 0.82
N GLU A 267 -33.50 20.12 0.93
CA GLU A 267 -33.55 19.38 2.20
C GLU A 267 -32.61 20.00 3.25
N ALA A 268 -31.41 20.38 2.85
CA ALA A 268 -30.45 21.04 3.73
C ALA A 268 -30.98 22.39 4.23
N CYS A 269 -31.53 23.21 3.31
CA CYS A 269 -32.18 24.48 3.69
C CYS A 269 -33.35 24.25 4.66
N TYR A 270 -34.17 23.26 4.38
CA TYR A 270 -35.30 22.91 5.23
C TYR A 270 -34.89 22.46 6.63
N ARG A 271 -33.90 21.55 6.72
CA ARG A 271 -33.41 21.10 8.04
C ARG A 271 -32.68 22.21 8.79
N TYR A 272 -31.92 23.03 8.10
CA TYR A 272 -31.26 24.18 8.72
C TYR A 272 -32.26 25.22 9.20
N SER A 273 -33.38 25.45 8.46
CA SER A 273 -34.44 26.33 8.90
C SER A 273 -35.12 25.90 10.22
N LEU A 274 -35.19 24.58 10.46
CA LEU A 274 -35.69 24.06 11.74
C LEU A 274 -34.75 24.40 12.90
N GLU A 275 -33.43 24.31 12.69
CA GLU A 275 -32.41 24.72 13.66
C GLU A 275 -32.47 26.23 13.93
N LEU A 276 -32.63 27.05 12.86
CA LEU A 276 -32.76 28.49 12.97
C LEU A 276 -34.04 28.90 13.73
N HIS A 277 -35.11 28.16 13.53
CA HIS A 277 -36.34 28.35 14.29
C HIS A 277 -36.11 28.08 15.79
N GLU A 278 -35.42 27.00 16.16
CA GLU A 278 -35.09 26.71 17.56
C GLU A 278 -34.18 27.80 18.18
N LYS A 279 -33.42 28.52 17.36
CA LYS A 279 -32.55 29.64 17.77
C LYS A 279 -33.22 31.02 17.69
N GLU A 280 -34.48 31.06 17.28
CA GLU A 280 -35.26 32.30 17.05
C GLU A 280 -34.66 33.23 15.96
N GLU A 281 -33.84 32.68 15.03
CA GLU A 281 -33.23 33.40 13.92
C GLU A 281 -34.19 33.45 12.71
N ILE A 282 -35.37 34.03 12.89
CA ILE A 282 -36.48 33.97 11.95
C ILE A 282 -36.18 34.58 10.58
N ALA A 283 -35.38 35.64 10.52
CA ALA A 283 -35.06 36.32 9.27
C ALA A 283 -34.21 35.43 8.34
N GLU A 284 -33.21 34.71 8.89
CA GLU A 284 -32.44 33.76 8.13
C GLU A 284 -33.24 32.49 7.79
N GLU A 285 -34.09 32.02 8.70
CA GLU A 285 -35.03 30.92 8.44
C GLU A 285 -35.85 31.18 7.19
N ILE A 286 -36.50 32.36 7.09
CA ILE A 286 -37.31 32.73 5.91
C ILE A 286 -36.44 32.79 4.65
N ALA A 287 -35.24 33.36 4.73
CA ALA A 287 -34.35 33.49 3.59
C ALA A 287 -33.91 32.10 3.07
N ARG A 288 -33.59 31.15 3.96
CA ARG A 288 -33.23 29.77 3.60
C ARG A 288 -34.38 29.02 2.93
N LEU A 289 -35.59 29.13 3.49
CA LEU A 289 -36.78 28.50 2.93
C LEU A 289 -37.13 29.09 1.54
N ARG A 290 -37.01 30.42 1.35
CA ARG A 290 -37.16 31.06 0.03
C ARG A 290 -36.14 30.56 -0.99
N SER A 291 -34.86 30.40 -0.59
CA SER A 291 -33.80 29.85 -1.44
C SER A 291 -34.15 28.42 -1.89
N ALA A 292 -34.68 27.58 -1.00
CA ALA A 292 -35.10 26.24 -1.32
C ALA A 292 -36.26 26.21 -2.34
N VAL A 293 -37.31 27.04 -2.14
CA VAL A 293 -38.43 27.16 -3.07
C VAL A 293 -37.96 27.62 -4.44
N SER A 294 -37.10 28.63 -4.48
CA SER A 294 -36.53 29.13 -5.74
C SER A 294 -35.78 28.05 -6.51
N ALA A 295 -34.89 27.29 -5.84
CA ALA A 295 -34.12 26.19 -6.42
C ALA A 295 -35.05 25.08 -6.97
N ILE A 296 -36.07 24.69 -6.22
CA ILE A 296 -37.04 23.68 -6.66
C ILE A 296 -37.80 24.17 -7.89
N THR A 297 -38.30 25.40 -7.85
CA THR A 297 -39.10 25.98 -8.94
C THR A 297 -38.30 26.07 -10.24
N GLU A 298 -37.03 26.45 -10.14
CA GLU A 298 -36.13 26.54 -11.30
C GLU A 298 -35.83 25.15 -11.87
N SER A 299 -35.57 24.17 -11.01
CA SER A 299 -35.26 22.80 -11.45
C SER A 299 -36.44 22.10 -12.14
N LYS A 300 -37.65 22.37 -11.71
CA LYS A 300 -38.89 21.83 -12.34
C LYS A 300 -39.05 22.29 -13.79
N LYS A 301 -38.57 23.47 -14.16
CA LYS A 301 -38.61 23.97 -15.55
C LYS A 301 -37.76 23.16 -16.51
N SER A 302 -36.67 22.59 -16.02
CA SER A 302 -35.69 21.82 -16.81
C SER A 302 -35.80 20.29 -16.64
N ALA A 303 -36.78 19.80 -15.86
CA ALA A 303 -36.90 18.41 -15.46
C ALA A 303 -37.46 17.45 -16.54
N LYS A 304 -37.15 17.68 -17.82
CA LYS A 304 -37.63 16.81 -18.93
C LYS A 304 -37.01 15.42 -18.85
N GLY A 305 -37.86 14.38 -18.77
CA GLY A 305 -37.41 12.97 -18.72
C GLY A 305 -37.01 12.47 -17.34
N ALA A 306 -37.28 13.24 -16.29
CA ALA A 306 -36.99 12.85 -14.92
C ALA A 306 -37.87 11.71 -14.41
N PRO A 307 -37.38 10.82 -13.52
CA PRO A 307 -38.20 9.80 -12.87
C PRO A 307 -39.35 10.40 -12.06
N ALA A 308 -40.57 9.88 -12.26
CA ALA A 308 -41.75 10.37 -11.56
C ALA A 308 -41.63 10.31 -10.02
N GLN A 309 -40.98 9.28 -9.48
CA GLN A 309 -40.74 9.11 -8.05
C GLN A 309 -39.86 10.22 -7.46
N LEU A 310 -38.84 10.69 -8.22
CA LEU A 310 -37.97 11.78 -7.77
C LEU A 310 -38.72 13.11 -7.76
N LEU A 311 -39.58 13.35 -8.74
CA LEU A 311 -40.48 14.53 -8.79
C LEU A 311 -41.51 14.52 -7.65
N ASP A 312 -42.05 13.35 -7.28
CA ASP A 312 -42.90 13.19 -6.12
C ASP A 312 -42.19 13.51 -4.81
N ALA A 313 -40.94 13.02 -4.63
CA ALA A 313 -40.12 13.33 -3.47
C ALA A 313 -39.87 14.84 -3.32
N ILE A 314 -39.51 15.51 -4.42
CA ILE A 314 -39.32 16.96 -4.46
C ILE A 314 -40.64 17.70 -4.11
N SER A 315 -41.75 17.24 -4.64
CA SER A 315 -43.07 17.88 -4.39
C SER A 315 -43.50 17.71 -2.93
N LYS A 316 -43.25 16.57 -2.31
CA LYS A 316 -43.49 16.36 -0.87
C LYS A 316 -42.64 17.27 0.00
N LEU A 317 -41.37 17.42 -0.33
CA LEU A 317 -40.47 18.34 0.36
C LEU A 317 -40.93 19.80 0.21
N GLU A 318 -41.31 20.20 -1.01
CA GLU A 318 -41.82 21.55 -1.31
C GLU A 318 -43.05 21.92 -0.47
N VAL A 319 -43.98 20.99 -0.26
CA VAL A 319 -45.13 21.21 0.61
C VAL A 319 -44.73 21.50 2.04
N ASN A 320 -43.74 20.75 2.58
CA ASN A 320 -43.24 20.99 3.93
C ASN A 320 -42.51 22.33 4.05
N ILE A 321 -41.69 22.67 3.04
CA ILE A 321 -40.98 23.96 2.97
C ILE A 321 -41.98 25.13 2.95
N ASN A 322 -42.98 25.07 2.09
CA ASN A 322 -43.98 26.12 1.97
C ASN A 322 -44.78 26.30 3.26
N ARG A 323 -45.14 25.20 3.93
CA ARG A 323 -45.84 25.26 5.22
C ARG A 323 -45.00 25.99 6.28
N ASN A 324 -43.71 25.68 6.38
CA ASN A 324 -42.83 26.35 7.32
C ASN A 324 -42.53 27.80 6.92
N LEU A 325 -42.43 28.08 5.64
CA LEU A 325 -42.23 29.43 5.13
C LEU A 325 -43.45 30.32 5.47
N GLU A 326 -44.66 29.85 5.25
CA GLU A 326 -45.89 30.58 5.62
C GLU A 326 -45.96 30.87 7.13
N ARG A 327 -45.61 29.88 7.97
CA ARG A 327 -45.57 30.04 9.42
C ARG A 327 -44.52 31.11 9.79
N ALA A 328 -43.30 30.96 9.32
CA ALA A 328 -42.20 31.88 9.66
C ALA A 328 -42.47 33.32 9.19
N MET A 329 -43.06 33.48 8.01
CA MET A 329 -43.46 34.81 7.51
C MET A 329 -44.51 35.45 8.40
N LYS A 330 -45.57 34.70 8.81
CA LYS A 330 -46.61 35.22 9.74
C LYS A 330 -46.04 35.58 11.10
N GLU A 331 -45.10 34.80 11.62
CA GLU A 331 -44.41 35.10 12.88
C GLU A 331 -43.54 36.34 12.76
N ASN A 332 -42.77 36.46 11.66
CA ASN A 332 -41.95 37.66 11.43
C ASN A 332 -42.80 38.93 11.29
N ASP A 333 -43.89 38.89 10.52
CA ASP A 333 -44.77 40.03 10.26
C ASP A 333 -45.52 40.52 11.54
N ARG A 334 -45.71 39.63 12.52
CA ARG A 334 -46.51 39.94 13.73
C ARG A 334 -45.67 40.14 14.99
N VAL A 335 -44.53 39.48 15.08
CA VAL A 335 -43.74 39.38 16.32
C VAL A 335 -42.32 39.94 16.14
N TYR A 336 -41.57 39.40 15.19
CA TYR A 336 -40.12 39.67 15.09
C TYR A 336 -39.81 40.96 14.32
N LEU A 337 -40.56 41.25 13.27
CA LEU A 337 -40.45 42.44 12.40
C LEU A 337 -39.00 42.63 11.83
N MET A 338 -38.29 41.50 11.63
CA MET A 338 -36.93 41.49 11.17
C MET A 338 -36.86 41.65 9.65
N ARG A 339 -35.83 42.34 9.16
CA ARG A 339 -35.53 42.45 7.73
C ARG A 339 -34.96 41.13 7.23
N VAL A 340 -35.64 40.48 6.28
CA VAL A 340 -35.19 39.23 5.67
C VAL A 340 -34.01 39.52 4.73
N PRO A 341 -32.83 38.86 4.91
CA PRO A 341 -31.68 39.03 4.05
C PRO A 341 -31.94 38.49 2.65
N SER A 342 -31.18 39.00 1.66
CA SER A 342 -31.22 38.45 0.30
C SER A 342 -30.55 37.08 0.26
N PRO A 343 -30.94 36.17 -0.64
CA PRO A 343 -30.29 34.87 -0.78
C PRO A 343 -28.76 34.97 -1.03
N SER A 344 -28.34 36.02 -1.75
CA SER A 344 -26.93 36.25 -2.05
C SER A 344 -26.06 36.71 -0.86
N SER A 345 -26.69 37.20 0.19
CA SER A 345 -26.00 37.66 1.42
C SER A 345 -25.94 36.57 2.49
N LEU A 346 -26.55 35.41 2.26
CA LEU A 346 -26.52 34.31 3.21
C LEU A 346 -25.16 33.61 3.22
N PRO A 347 -24.62 33.24 4.39
CA PRO A 347 -23.40 32.43 4.47
C PRO A 347 -23.64 31.06 3.80
N PRO A 348 -22.57 30.39 3.32
CA PRO A 348 -22.72 29.03 2.80
C PRO A 348 -23.33 28.08 3.85
N LEU A 349 -24.21 27.17 3.40
CA LEU A 349 -24.72 26.13 4.29
C LEU A 349 -23.56 25.25 4.77
N PRO A 350 -23.48 24.96 6.07
CA PRO A 350 -22.47 24.04 6.58
C PRO A 350 -22.68 22.64 6.02
N ALA A 351 -21.60 21.97 5.65
CA ALA A 351 -21.59 20.61 5.12
C ALA A 351 -20.61 19.73 5.90
N PHE A 352 -20.91 18.45 6.01
CA PHE A 352 -20.05 17.48 6.65
C PHE A 352 -20.07 16.14 5.93
N SER A 353 -18.90 15.71 5.43
CA SER A 353 -18.75 14.41 4.80
C SER A 353 -18.53 13.31 5.83
N MET A 354 -19.35 12.24 5.71
CA MET A 354 -19.23 11.01 6.47
C MET A 354 -18.64 9.85 5.64
N VAL A 355 -18.36 10.10 4.37
CA VAL A 355 -17.92 9.08 3.42
C VAL A 355 -16.64 9.50 2.70
N LYS A 356 -15.83 8.51 2.32
CA LYS A 356 -14.63 8.67 1.54
C LYS A 356 -14.48 7.45 0.63
N SER A 357 -13.97 7.63 -0.58
CA SER A 357 -13.68 6.53 -1.50
C SER A 357 -12.78 5.48 -0.83
N MET A 358 -13.16 4.21 -0.96
CA MET A 358 -12.37 3.10 -0.41
C MET A 358 -11.01 3.01 -1.10
N ALA A 359 -9.95 2.82 -0.33
CA ALA A 359 -8.62 2.56 -0.88
C ALA A 359 -8.59 1.16 -1.52
N MET A 360 -8.60 1.10 -2.85
CA MET A 360 -8.59 -0.16 -3.59
C MET A 360 -7.21 -0.81 -3.69
N SER A 361 -6.13 -0.10 -3.35
CA SER A 361 -4.76 -0.60 -3.43
C SER A 361 -4.53 -1.90 -2.64
N GLU A 362 -5.17 -2.06 -1.48
CA GLU A 362 -5.06 -3.29 -0.68
C GLU A 362 -5.93 -4.42 -1.24
N VAL A 363 -7.14 -4.10 -1.70
CA VAL A 363 -8.10 -5.07 -2.25
C VAL A 363 -7.59 -5.66 -3.57
N LEU A 364 -6.95 -4.83 -4.39
CA LEU A 364 -6.44 -5.16 -5.72
C LEU A 364 -4.93 -5.48 -5.74
N ASP A 365 -4.32 -5.63 -4.57
CA ASP A 365 -2.91 -5.99 -4.46
C ASP A 365 -2.65 -7.40 -4.98
N ALA A 366 -1.84 -7.49 -6.03
CA ALA A 366 -1.42 -8.74 -6.65
C ALA A 366 -0.07 -9.26 -6.11
N SER A 367 0.56 -8.56 -5.16
CA SER A 367 1.91 -8.89 -4.68
C SER A 367 2.00 -10.26 -4.00
N LYS A 368 0.88 -10.75 -3.44
CA LYS A 368 0.78 -12.05 -2.77
C LYS A 368 0.37 -13.19 -3.69
N GLU A 369 -0.03 -12.87 -4.91
CA GLU A 369 -0.45 -13.88 -5.89
C GLU A 369 0.77 -14.56 -6.52
N LYS A 370 0.69 -15.87 -6.71
CA LYS A 370 1.80 -16.69 -7.20
C LYS A 370 1.71 -17.02 -8.69
N MET A 371 0.62 -16.64 -9.37
CA MET A 371 0.41 -16.92 -10.78
C MET A 371 1.58 -16.39 -11.62
N PHE A 372 2.14 -17.23 -12.48
CA PHE A 372 3.29 -16.94 -13.33
C PHE A 372 4.55 -16.48 -12.59
N ALA A 373 4.72 -16.84 -11.32
CA ALA A 373 5.84 -16.35 -10.48
C ALA A 373 7.21 -16.77 -11.02
N SER A 374 7.31 -17.90 -11.70
CA SER A 374 8.55 -18.39 -12.31
C SER A 374 8.98 -17.61 -13.56
N LEU A 375 8.07 -16.86 -14.20
CA LEU A 375 8.37 -16.08 -15.39
C LEU A 375 8.99 -14.72 -15.02
N VAL A 376 10.30 -14.68 -14.89
CA VAL A 376 11.06 -13.45 -14.68
C VAL A 376 11.91 -13.17 -15.91
N PRO A 377 11.70 -12.06 -16.64
CA PRO A 377 12.54 -11.69 -17.78
C PRO A 377 14.02 -11.51 -17.38
N ASP A 378 14.94 -11.95 -18.23
CA ASP A 378 16.40 -11.87 -17.97
C ASP A 378 16.87 -10.44 -17.66
N SER A 379 16.33 -9.46 -18.34
CA SER A 379 16.63 -8.04 -18.07
C SER A 379 16.24 -7.62 -16.65
N SER A 380 15.05 -8.04 -16.22
CA SER A 380 14.56 -7.75 -14.86
C SER A 380 15.33 -8.54 -13.81
N ALA A 381 15.73 -9.79 -14.10
CA ALA A 381 16.56 -10.60 -13.22
C ALA A 381 17.96 -9.99 -13.02
N LYS A 382 18.59 -9.51 -14.10
CA LYS A 382 19.88 -8.81 -14.06
C LYS A 382 19.78 -7.49 -13.29
N ALA A 383 18.71 -6.73 -13.54
CA ALA A 383 18.45 -5.48 -12.85
C ALA A 383 18.22 -5.72 -11.34
N LEU A 384 17.49 -6.78 -10.98
CA LEU A 384 17.28 -7.18 -9.58
C LEU A 384 18.59 -7.53 -8.90
N SER A 385 19.46 -8.32 -9.55
CA SER A 385 20.79 -8.66 -9.00
C SER A 385 21.60 -7.40 -8.73
N ARG A 386 21.65 -6.48 -9.70
CA ARG A 386 22.37 -5.21 -9.55
C ARG A 386 21.82 -4.36 -8.41
N TYR A 387 20.49 -4.24 -8.32
CA TYR A 387 19.86 -3.52 -7.22
C TYR A 387 20.19 -4.14 -5.86
N THR A 388 20.13 -5.47 -5.76
CA THR A 388 20.46 -6.18 -4.53
C THR A 388 21.93 -5.93 -4.12
N GLU A 389 22.86 -5.93 -5.06
CA GLU A 389 24.26 -5.58 -4.82
C GLU A 389 24.40 -4.14 -4.27
N MET A 390 23.67 -3.18 -4.84
CA MET A 390 23.68 -1.78 -4.37
C MET A 390 23.12 -1.64 -2.95
N VAL A 391 22.03 -2.35 -2.64
CA VAL A 391 21.46 -2.39 -1.28
C VAL A 391 22.43 -3.04 -0.30
N ASP A 392 23.08 -4.12 -0.69
CA ASP A 392 24.08 -4.79 0.13
C ASP A 392 25.28 -3.90 0.42
N ASP A 393 25.71 -3.11 -0.56
CA ASP A 393 26.76 -2.11 -0.36
C ASP A 393 26.36 -1.03 0.65
N VAL A 394 25.13 -0.53 0.58
CA VAL A 394 24.61 0.44 1.56
C VAL A 394 24.60 -0.18 2.96
N ILE A 395 24.03 -1.37 3.11
CA ILE A 395 23.94 -2.05 4.40
C ILE A 395 25.32 -2.34 4.97
N ARG A 396 26.23 -2.86 4.15
CA ARG A 396 27.62 -3.13 4.56
C ARG A 396 28.31 -1.87 5.03
N THR A 397 28.21 -0.78 4.26
CA THR A 397 28.81 0.51 4.61
C THR A 397 28.29 1.04 5.94
N GLN A 398 26.98 0.95 6.18
CA GLN A 398 26.40 1.39 7.44
C GLN A 398 26.77 0.47 8.62
N ALA A 399 26.79 -0.85 8.41
CA ALA A 399 27.24 -1.81 9.41
C ALA A 399 28.72 -1.60 9.80
N GLU A 400 29.59 -1.34 8.83
CA GLU A 400 31.00 -1.00 9.08
C GLU A 400 31.14 0.27 9.92
N LYS A 401 30.35 1.33 9.63
CA LYS A 401 30.34 2.56 10.44
C LYS A 401 29.90 2.27 11.89
N LEU A 402 28.85 1.49 12.09
CA LEU A 402 28.35 1.11 13.40
C LEU A 402 29.40 0.29 14.18
N GLN A 403 30.06 -0.64 13.50
CA GLN A 403 31.12 -1.44 14.09
C GLN A 403 32.32 -0.60 14.48
N GLN A 404 32.78 0.30 13.60
CA GLN A 404 33.89 1.23 13.88
C GLN A 404 33.55 2.15 15.05
N ALA A 405 32.33 2.67 15.12
CA ALA A 405 31.88 3.48 16.26
C ALA A 405 31.89 2.68 17.58
N SER A 406 31.45 1.43 17.55
CA SER A 406 31.46 0.55 18.72
C SER A 406 32.89 0.22 19.15
N GLU A 407 33.78 -0.05 18.22
CA GLU A 407 35.20 -0.30 18.50
C GLU A 407 35.90 0.95 19.05
N LEU A 408 35.63 2.12 18.49
CA LEU A 408 36.13 3.40 19.00
C LEU A 408 35.72 3.62 20.46
N THR A 409 34.44 3.36 20.79
CA THR A 409 33.94 3.44 22.16
C THR A 409 34.74 2.51 23.07
N ARG A 410 34.90 1.26 22.67
CA ARG A 410 35.63 0.25 23.45
C ARG A 410 37.07 0.65 23.71
N VAL A 411 37.78 1.13 22.70
CA VAL A 411 39.17 1.58 22.79
C VAL A 411 39.27 2.81 23.71
N ARG A 412 38.40 3.81 23.54
CA ARG A 412 38.41 5.02 24.36
C ARG A 412 38.09 4.75 25.84
N LEU A 413 37.12 3.89 26.12
CA LEU A 413 36.79 3.49 27.50
C LEU A 413 37.93 2.71 28.12
N LYS A 414 38.59 1.82 27.36
CA LYS A 414 39.75 1.09 27.83
C LYS A 414 40.96 1.99 28.16
N GLU A 415 41.21 3.03 27.31
CA GLU A 415 42.27 4.03 27.57
C GLU A 415 42.01 4.82 28.87
N MET A 416 40.78 4.91 29.29
CA MET A 416 40.36 5.61 30.52
C MET A 416 40.10 4.68 31.72
N ASP A 417 40.38 3.39 31.59
CA ASP A 417 40.06 2.34 32.58
C ASP A 417 38.59 2.37 33.07
N LEU A 418 37.67 2.66 32.14
CA LEU A 418 36.25 2.72 32.44
C LEU A 418 35.54 1.42 31.93
N PRO A 419 34.56 0.92 32.69
CA PRO A 419 33.97 1.43 33.94
C PRO A 419 34.72 1.01 35.24
N ASP A 420 35.78 0.21 35.16
CA ASP A 420 36.41 -0.48 36.29
C ASP A 420 36.93 0.49 37.34
N SER A 421 37.49 1.62 36.93
CA SER A 421 37.97 2.64 37.86
C SER A 421 36.86 3.27 38.72
N ILE A 422 35.63 3.39 38.19
CA ILE A 422 34.48 3.89 38.96
C ILE A 422 33.98 2.85 39.97
N LEU A 423 33.91 1.59 39.56
CA LEU A 423 33.52 0.49 40.40
C LEU A 423 34.49 0.31 41.57
N ALA A 424 35.80 0.51 41.32
CA ALA A 424 36.83 0.49 42.35
C ALA A 424 36.67 1.64 43.38
N LEU A 425 36.26 2.84 42.95
CA LEU A 425 36.03 3.96 43.86
C LEU A 425 34.81 3.76 44.78
N GLU A 426 33.81 2.99 44.36
CA GLU A 426 32.61 2.72 45.17
C GLU A 426 32.75 1.55 46.15
N GLY A 427 33.81 0.79 46.08
CA GLY A 427 34.01 -0.36 46.95
C GLY A 427 33.01 -1.51 46.75
N ASN A 428 32.25 -1.49 45.69
CA ASN A 428 31.29 -2.52 45.32
C ASN A 428 31.95 -3.54 44.37
N PHE A 429 32.39 -4.66 44.93
CA PHE A 429 32.99 -5.76 44.16
C PHE A 429 31.98 -6.88 43.83
N THR A 430 30.69 -6.58 43.79
CA THR A 430 29.69 -7.50 43.28
C THR A 430 29.53 -7.25 41.79
N LEU A 431 29.40 -8.32 41.02
CA LEU A 431 29.05 -8.19 39.58
C LEU A 431 27.86 -7.25 39.41
N PRO A 432 27.99 -6.27 38.48
CA PRO A 432 26.83 -5.43 38.10
C PRO A 432 25.65 -6.32 37.73
N THR A 433 24.44 -5.89 38.10
CA THR A 433 23.22 -6.68 37.87
C THR A 433 23.02 -6.96 36.36
N GLU A 434 23.34 -5.98 35.52
CA GLU A 434 23.30 -6.11 34.05
C GLU A 434 24.25 -7.20 33.53
N LEU A 435 25.49 -7.25 34.03
CA LEU A 435 26.45 -8.30 33.66
C LEU A 435 26.00 -9.68 34.14
N LYS A 436 25.31 -9.74 35.26
CA LYS A 436 24.75 -10.98 35.78
C LYS A 436 23.59 -11.49 34.90
N GLU A 437 22.73 -10.57 34.46
CA GLU A 437 21.65 -10.86 33.52
C GLU A 437 22.21 -11.29 32.15
N ASP A 438 23.26 -10.64 31.65
CA ASP A 438 23.93 -11.01 30.40
C ASP A 438 24.56 -12.42 30.48
N VAL A 439 25.20 -12.76 31.60
CA VAL A 439 25.75 -14.10 31.85
C VAL A 439 24.63 -15.16 31.89
N GLU A 440 23.54 -14.85 32.56
CA GLU A 440 22.35 -15.73 32.57
C GLU A 440 21.76 -15.91 31.19
N ALA A 441 21.67 -14.84 30.39
CA ALA A 441 21.21 -14.90 29.02
C ALA A 441 22.11 -15.79 28.13
N VAL A 442 23.44 -15.66 28.24
CA VAL A 442 24.42 -16.53 27.58
C VAL A 442 24.22 -17.99 27.98
N GLN A 443 24.01 -18.25 29.26
CA GLN A 443 23.80 -19.62 29.77
C GLN A 443 22.47 -20.23 29.31
N ILE A 444 21.42 -19.40 29.16
CA ILE A 444 20.11 -19.80 28.61
C ILE A 444 20.20 -20.08 27.11
N SER A 445 20.97 -19.29 26.36
CA SER A 445 21.17 -19.48 24.92
C SER A 445 21.98 -20.70 24.53
N GLY A 446 22.43 -21.49 25.50
CA GLY A 446 23.18 -22.73 25.29
C GLY A 446 24.69 -22.61 25.47
N GLY A 447 25.22 -21.42 25.77
CA GLY A 447 26.63 -21.19 26.06
C GLY A 447 27.60 -21.67 24.95
N PRO A 448 28.81 -22.16 25.33
CA PRO A 448 29.78 -22.67 24.38
C PRO A 448 29.26 -23.85 23.51
N ALA A 449 28.43 -24.71 24.12
CA ALA A 449 27.86 -25.87 23.44
C ALA A 449 26.84 -25.47 22.37
N GLY A 450 26.01 -24.42 22.61
CA GLY A 450 25.10 -23.85 21.65
C GLY A 450 25.83 -23.26 20.43
N LEU A 451 26.89 -22.51 20.66
CA LEU A 451 27.75 -21.95 19.62
C LEU A 451 28.41 -23.04 18.75
N GLU A 452 28.90 -24.12 19.35
CA GLU A 452 29.48 -25.24 18.59
C GLU A 452 28.43 -25.94 17.73
N ALA A 453 27.18 -26.07 18.24
CA ALA A 453 26.09 -26.63 17.45
C ALA A 453 25.74 -25.75 16.23
N GLU A 454 25.70 -24.42 16.39
CA GLU A 454 25.49 -23.48 15.29
C GLU A 454 26.64 -23.51 14.27
N LEU A 455 27.89 -23.59 14.73
CA LEU A 455 29.05 -23.75 13.86
C LEU A 455 28.97 -25.06 13.04
N GLN A 456 28.47 -26.12 13.64
CA GLN A 456 28.26 -27.37 12.93
C GLN A 456 27.18 -27.25 11.86
N GLN A 457 26.07 -26.59 12.14
CA GLN A 457 25.02 -26.30 11.14
C GLN A 457 25.60 -25.46 9.98
N LEU A 458 26.43 -24.47 10.27
CA LEU A 458 27.08 -23.64 9.26
C LEU A 458 28.00 -24.47 8.35
N ARG A 459 28.75 -25.41 8.91
CA ARG A 459 29.57 -26.35 8.12
C ARG A 459 28.74 -27.23 7.19
N ASP A 460 27.59 -27.71 7.69
CA ASP A 460 26.68 -28.55 6.91
C ASP A 460 26.03 -27.76 5.77
N LEU A 461 25.58 -26.52 6.03
CA LEU A 461 25.04 -25.62 5.00
C LEU A 461 26.09 -25.30 3.91
N ARG A 462 27.34 -25.03 4.31
CA ARG A 462 28.43 -24.80 3.37
C ARG A 462 28.66 -26.01 2.48
N ARG A 463 28.65 -27.21 3.05
CA ARG A 463 28.80 -28.47 2.28
C ARG A 463 27.69 -28.66 1.27
N VAL A 464 26.44 -28.46 1.68
CA VAL A 464 25.27 -28.58 0.80
C VAL A 464 25.34 -27.56 -0.36
N ASN A 465 25.68 -26.31 -0.07
CA ASN A 465 25.82 -25.27 -1.10
C ASN A 465 26.96 -25.60 -2.10
N GLN A 466 28.07 -26.16 -1.60
CA GLN A 466 29.18 -26.55 -2.45
C GLN A 466 28.83 -27.75 -3.34
N GLU A 467 28.08 -28.73 -2.80
CA GLU A 467 27.55 -29.86 -3.57
C GLU A 467 26.60 -29.39 -4.67
N MET A 468 25.71 -28.43 -4.37
CA MET A 468 24.80 -27.83 -5.37
C MET A 468 25.58 -27.12 -6.49
N LEU A 469 26.62 -26.37 -6.18
CA LEU A 469 27.44 -25.71 -7.19
C LEU A 469 28.09 -26.71 -8.14
N VAL A 470 28.62 -27.79 -7.60
CA VAL A 470 29.22 -28.89 -8.41
C VAL A 470 28.16 -29.51 -9.31
N GLN A 471 26.97 -29.82 -8.79
CA GLN A 471 25.89 -30.38 -9.58
C GLN A 471 25.43 -29.46 -10.72
N ILE A 472 25.34 -28.15 -10.48
CA ILE A 472 24.99 -27.17 -11.52
C ILE A 472 26.10 -27.11 -12.59
N GLU A 473 27.36 -27.11 -12.19
CA GLU A 473 28.48 -27.11 -13.10
C GLU A 473 28.52 -28.36 -13.99
N GLU A 474 28.25 -29.53 -13.40
CA GLU A 474 28.13 -30.79 -14.12
C GLU A 474 26.99 -30.77 -15.14
N LEU A 475 25.84 -30.17 -14.77
CA LEU A 475 24.70 -30.00 -15.68
C LEU A 475 25.02 -29.09 -16.86
N LEU A 476 25.73 -27.98 -16.63
CA LEU A 476 26.16 -27.07 -17.69
C LEU A 476 27.19 -27.74 -18.61
N GLN A 477 28.12 -28.52 -18.05
CA GLN A 477 29.10 -29.29 -18.83
C GLN A 477 28.42 -30.40 -19.62
N LYS A 478 27.39 -31.07 -19.07
CA LYS A 478 26.60 -32.08 -19.78
C LYS A 478 25.89 -31.45 -20.96
N GLU A 479 25.22 -30.33 -20.76
CA GLU A 479 24.54 -29.58 -21.82
C GLU A 479 25.49 -29.16 -22.94
N ALA A 480 26.67 -28.65 -22.59
CA ALA A 480 27.67 -28.26 -23.56
C ALA A 480 28.20 -29.45 -24.39
N ARG A 481 28.36 -30.60 -23.74
CA ARG A 481 28.75 -31.85 -24.44
C ARG A 481 27.68 -32.36 -25.39
N GLU A 482 26.41 -32.30 -24.95
CA GLU A 482 25.29 -32.72 -25.80
C GLU A 482 25.11 -31.78 -27.00
N ASP A 483 25.21 -30.46 -26.82
CA ASP A 483 25.18 -29.47 -27.92
C ASP A 483 26.32 -29.70 -28.92
N ALA A 484 27.51 -29.98 -28.43
CA ALA A 484 28.66 -30.27 -29.29
C ALA A 484 28.47 -31.60 -30.07
N GLN A 485 27.92 -32.63 -29.43
CA GLN A 485 27.59 -33.91 -30.05
C GLN A 485 26.55 -33.71 -31.17
N PHE A 486 25.44 -33.00 -30.89
CA PHE A 486 24.42 -32.75 -31.90
C PHE A 486 24.92 -31.87 -33.05
N ARG A 487 25.80 -30.88 -32.78
CA ARG A 487 26.47 -30.12 -33.85
C ARG A 487 27.32 -31.00 -34.74
N GLY A 488 28.05 -31.92 -34.16
CA GLY A 488 28.82 -32.90 -34.92
C GLY A 488 27.95 -33.83 -35.75
N GLN A 489 26.84 -34.27 -35.22
CA GLN A 489 25.91 -35.22 -35.85
C GLN A 489 25.05 -34.59 -36.95
N PHE A 490 24.51 -33.38 -36.72
CA PHE A 490 23.54 -32.77 -37.63
C PHE A 490 24.10 -31.62 -38.46
N GLY A 491 25.32 -31.16 -38.18
CA GLY A 491 26.03 -30.11 -38.92
C GLY A 491 25.19 -28.83 -39.05
N THR A 492 25.03 -28.33 -40.28
CA THR A 492 24.27 -27.11 -40.55
C THR A 492 22.76 -27.18 -40.27
N ARG A 493 22.21 -28.35 -40.03
CA ARG A 493 20.79 -28.53 -39.64
C ARG A 493 20.55 -28.20 -38.16
N TRP A 494 21.60 -28.17 -37.36
CA TRP A 494 21.53 -27.79 -35.94
C TRP A 494 21.69 -26.26 -35.83
N THR A 495 20.55 -25.54 -35.85
CA THR A 495 20.52 -24.06 -35.90
C THR A 495 20.56 -23.38 -34.54
N ARG A 496 20.61 -24.15 -33.45
CA ARG A 496 20.69 -23.63 -32.08
C ARG A 496 21.96 -22.81 -31.92
N PRO A 497 21.91 -21.59 -31.26
CA PRO A 497 23.12 -20.86 -30.87
C PRO A 497 24.06 -21.75 -30.04
N GLN A 498 25.36 -21.48 -30.07
CA GLN A 498 26.31 -22.27 -29.29
C GLN A 498 26.00 -22.25 -27.80
N SER A 499 26.13 -23.38 -27.14
CA SER A 499 25.93 -23.54 -25.70
C SER A 499 26.70 -22.49 -24.90
N SER A 500 27.98 -22.25 -25.26
CA SER A 500 28.82 -21.23 -24.62
C SER A 500 28.21 -19.81 -24.67
N THR A 501 27.44 -19.48 -25.70
CA THR A 501 26.76 -18.20 -25.83
C THR A 501 25.49 -18.16 -24.98
N LEU A 502 24.72 -19.25 -25.03
CA LEU A 502 23.44 -19.35 -24.28
C LEU A 502 23.68 -19.45 -22.76
N THR A 503 24.71 -20.16 -22.34
CA THR A 503 25.01 -20.42 -20.92
C THR A 503 25.96 -19.40 -20.29
N LYS A 504 26.52 -18.47 -21.05
CA LYS A 504 27.50 -17.49 -20.56
C LYS A 504 27.06 -16.79 -19.29
N ASN A 505 25.83 -16.30 -19.29
CA ASN A 505 25.26 -15.61 -18.13
C ASN A 505 25.12 -16.52 -16.90
N LEU A 506 24.75 -17.78 -17.11
CA LEU A 506 24.64 -18.78 -16.03
C LEU A 506 26.02 -19.10 -15.47
N GLN A 507 27.03 -19.24 -16.35
CA GLN A 507 28.43 -19.47 -15.95
C GLN A 507 28.99 -18.29 -15.15
N ASP A 508 28.73 -17.06 -15.57
CA ASP A 508 29.17 -15.86 -14.85
C ASP A 508 28.48 -15.75 -13.45
N ARG A 509 27.24 -16.15 -13.36
CA ARG A 509 26.52 -16.23 -12.05
C ARG A 509 27.09 -17.34 -11.17
N LEU A 510 27.37 -18.51 -11.74
CA LEU A 510 27.96 -19.63 -11.01
C LEU A 510 29.33 -19.24 -10.44
N ASN A 511 30.16 -18.58 -11.24
CA ASN A 511 31.48 -18.09 -10.81
C ASN A 511 31.37 -17.08 -9.65
N ARG A 512 30.32 -16.20 -9.68
CA ARG A 512 30.05 -15.26 -8.57
C ARG A 512 29.62 -16.01 -7.31
N PHE A 513 28.75 -16.98 -7.42
CA PHE A 513 28.34 -17.79 -6.27
C PHE A 513 29.50 -18.59 -5.68
N ALA A 514 30.39 -19.13 -6.54
CA ALA A 514 31.60 -19.80 -6.08
C ALA A 514 32.53 -18.84 -5.33
N ALA A 515 32.70 -17.60 -5.84
CA ALA A 515 33.49 -16.57 -5.17
C ALA A 515 32.86 -16.16 -3.82
N ASN A 516 31.54 -16.00 -3.76
CA ASN A 516 30.82 -15.70 -2.53
C ASN A 516 30.97 -16.81 -1.49
N LEU A 517 30.87 -18.09 -1.90
CA LEU A 517 31.08 -19.22 -0.99
C LEU A 517 32.50 -19.28 -0.47
N LYS A 518 33.50 -18.93 -1.31
CA LYS A 518 34.87 -18.83 -0.87
C LYS A 518 35.08 -17.74 0.18
N GLN A 519 34.48 -16.55 -0.05
CA GLN A 519 34.53 -15.45 0.89
C GLN A 519 33.81 -15.79 2.21
N ALA A 520 32.66 -16.46 2.12
CA ALA A 520 31.92 -16.95 3.30
C ALA A 520 32.80 -17.95 4.09
N ALA A 521 33.43 -18.91 3.41
CA ALA A 521 34.34 -19.88 4.04
C ALA A 521 35.52 -19.23 4.78
N GLU A 522 36.06 -18.13 4.24
CA GLU A 522 37.11 -17.35 4.89
C GLU A 522 36.59 -16.64 6.15
N SER A 523 35.36 -16.11 6.09
CA SER A 523 34.69 -15.51 7.26
C SER A 523 34.39 -16.55 8.33
N ASP A 524 33.83 -17.69 7.93
CA ASP A 524 33.54 -18.82 8.83
C ASP A 524 34.81 -19.29 9.54
N GLY A 525 35.93 -19.41 8.80
CA GLY A 525 37.23 -19.78 9.36
C GLY A 525 37.80 -18.76 10.35
N ARG A 526 37.45 -17.48 10.20
CA ARG A 526 37.78 -16.44 11.21
C ARG A 526 36.95 -16.62 12.47
N ILE A 527 35.64 -16.83 12.30
CA ILE A 527 34.72 -17.07 13.44
C ILE A 527 35.15 -18.34 14.20
N GLU A 528 35.42 -19.43 13.50
CA GLU A 528 35.85 -20.68 14.12
C GLU A 528 37.14 -20.52 14.93
N ARG A 529 38.08 -19.73 14.43
CA ARG A 529 39.32 -19.42 15.16
C ARG A 529 39.02 -18.58 16.40
N SER A 530 38.22 -17.54 16.27
CA SER A 530 37.83 -16.68 17.39
C SER A 530 37.14 -17.47 18.49
N VAL A 531 36.19 -18.34 18.13
CA VAL A 531 35.49 -19.21 19.10
C VAL A 531 36.50 -20.13 19.81
N ARG A 532 37.42 -20.68 19.08
CA ARG A 532 38.48 -21.58 19.64
C ARG A 532 39.42 -20.81 20.57
N GLU A 533 39.88 -19.63 20.16
CA GLU A 533 40.77 -18.78 20.96
C GLU A 533 40.10 -18.33 22.28
N HIS A 534 38.80 -18.10 22.25
CA HIS A 534 38.05 -17.64 23.45
C HIS A 534 37.37 -18.77 24.22
N SER A 535 37.52 -20.02 23.80
CA SER A 535 36.82 -21.17 24.40
C SER A 535 37.07 -21.30 25.93
N ALA A 536 38.29 -21.01 26.38
CA ALA A 536 38.65 -21.03 27.77
C ALA A 536 37.91 -19.94 28.60
N LEU A 537 37.75 -18.74 28.02
CA LEU A 537 37.01 -17.64 28.66
C LEU A 537 35.50 -17.91 28.61
N MET A 538 34.97 -18.44 27.53
CA MET A 538 33.57 -18.81 27.44
C MET A 538 33.20 -19.92 28.40
N SER A 539 34.10 -20.85 28.72
CA SER A 539 33.87 -21.87 29.73
C SER A 539 33.74 -21.30 31.15
N ILE A 540 34.29 -20.10 31.38
CA ILE A 540 34.12 -19.41 32.68
C ILE A 540 32.68 -18.85 32.76
N LEU A 541 32.11 -18.35 31.70
CA LEU A 541 30.74 -17.84 31.66
C LEU A 541 29.69 -18.93 31.91
N ASP A 542 30.04 -20.18 31.68
CA ASP A 542 29.14 -21.34 31.93
C ASP A 542 29.17 -21.84 33.40
N ARG A 543 30.06 -21.29 34.22
CA ARG A 543 30.14 -21.65 35.63
C ARG A 543 28.93 -21.14 36.41
N ARG A 544 28.39 -21.98 37.29
CA ARG A 544 27.24 -21.68 38.17
C ARG A 544 27.58 -21.94 39.61
N PRO A 545 27.61 -20.93 40.53
CA PRO A 545 27.43 -19.49 40.27
C PRO A 545 28.67 -18.82 39.64
N ILE A 546 28.47 -17.79 38.84
CA ILE A 546 29.57 -17.07 38.14
C ILE A 546 30.53 -16.36 39.11
N GLU A 547 30.03 -15.96 40.29
CA GLU A 547 30.80 -15.31 41.33
C GLU A 547 31.97 -16.17 41.83
N SER A 548 31.86 -17.49 41.69
CA SER A 548 32.94 -18.41 42.06
C SER A 548 34.21 -18.29 41.18
N ALA A 549 34.07 -17.65 40.01
CA ALA A 549 35.18 -17.42 39.09
C ALA A 549 35.91 -16.09 39.31
N LEU A 550 35.43 -15.23 40.22
CA LEU A 550 35.97 -13.91 40.45
C LEU A 550 37.09 -13.92 41.48
N PRO A 551 38.18 -13.15 41.32
CA PRO A 551 39.19 -12.98 42.36
C PRO A 551 38.66 -12.13 43.51
N SER A 552 39.03 -12.47 44.72
CA SER A 552 38.69 -11.68 45.91
C SER A 552 39.57 -10.44 46.01
N LEU A 553 38.99 -9.25 45.96
CA LEU A 553 39.69 -7.96 46.05
C LEU A 553 39.41 -7.24 47.37
N ALA A 554 40.44 -6.59 47.91
CA ALA A 554 40.35 -5.83 49.16
C ALA A 554 39.71 -4.44 48.95
N ARG A 555 38.89 -3.95 49.86
CA ARG A 555 38.20 -2.66 49.80
C ARG A 555 39.15 -1.47 49.92
N PRO A 556 39.07 -0.43 49.06
CA PRO A 556 39.74 0.83 49.32
C PRO A 556 39.10 1.62 50.48
N ILE A 557 39.92 2.18 51.35
CA ILE A 557 39.49 2.97 52.54
C ILE A 557 39.56 4.46 52.13
N MET A 558 38.54 4.98 51.41
CA MET A 558 38.41 6.43 51.22
C MET A 558 36.92 6.83 51.15
N SER A 559 36.56 7.86 51.93
CA SER A 559 35.28 8.56 51.82
C SER A 559 35.42 9.70 50.80
N LEU A 560 34.52 9.76 49.81
CA LEU A 560 34.45 10.83 48.82
C LEU A 560 33.76 12.06 49.41
N ASP A 561 34.22 13.29 49.04
CA ASP A 561 33.54 14.54 49.36
C ASP A 561 32.28 14.73 48.46
N ALA A 562 31.29 15.49 48.96
CA ALA A 562 30.01 15.70 48.27
C ALA A 562 30.15 16.26 46.81
N ASN A 563 31.25 16.93 46.52
CA ASN A 563 31.52 17.47 45.16
C ASN A 563 32.16 16.42 44.23
N GLU A 564 32.81 15.42 44.79
CA GLU A 564 33.37 14.25 44.09
C GLU A 564 32.28 13.27 43.72
N ASP A 565 31.30 13.06 44.60
CA ASP A 565 30.10 12.26 44.33
C ASP A 565 29.31 12.84 43.14
N ALA A 566 29.23 14.15 42.96
CA ALA A 566 28.56 14.79 41.86
C ALA A 566 29.26 14.52 40.50
N VAL A 567 30.60 14.54 40.47
CA VAL A 567 31.37 14.26 39.22
C VAL A 567 31.32 12.77 38.86
N VAL A 568 31.42 11.89 39.85
CA VAL A 568 31.26 10.45 39.67
C VAL A 568 29.84 10.12 39.19
N GLY A 569 28.83 10.78 39.75
CA GLY A 569 27.44 10.67 39.33
C GLY A 569 27.24 11.10 37.89
N ALA A 570 27.83 12.23 37.47
CA ALA A 570 27.78 12.71 36.11
C ALA A 570 28.48 11.75 35.12
N LEU A 571 29.62 11.18 35.53
CA LEU A 571 30.35 10.20 34.72
C LEU A 571 29.54 8.91 34.51
N LYS A 572 28.90 8.40 35.58
CA LYS A 572 27.98 7.25 35.47
C LYS A 572 26.80 7.52 34.55
N GLN A 573 26.20 8.70 34.66
CA GLN A 573 25.11 9.07 33.78
C GLN A 573 25.55 9.10 32.32
N SER A 574 26.74 9.66 32.01
CA SER A 574 27.31 9.67 30.69
C SER A 574 27.61 8.27 30.16
N LEU A 575 28.11 7.36 30.99
CA LEU A 575 28.32 5.95 30.61
C LEU A 575 27.02 5.23 30.31
N ARG A 576 25.98 5.41 31.11
CA ARG A 576 24.63 4.87 30.80
C ARG A 576 24.06 5.39 29.51
N GLN A 577 24.25 6.68 29.23
CA GLN A 577 23.84 7.27 27.92
C GLN A 577 24.61 6.63 26.76
N LEU A 578 25.90 6.34 26.95
CA LEU A 578 26.73 5.69 25.95
C LEU A 578 26.27 4.24 25.68
N GLU A 579 25.91 3.51 26.72
CA GLU A 579 25.30 2.17 26.62
C GLU A 579 23.96 2.22 25.86
N THR A 580 23.13 3.22 26.17
CA THR A 580 21.87 3.44 25.46
C THR A 580 22.08 3.68 23.96
N LEU A 581 23.10 4.49 23.59
CA LEU A 581 23.47 4.69 22.19
C LEU A 581 23.96 3.39 21.52
N GLY A 582 24.66 2.54 22.27
CA GLY A 582 25.08 1.21 21.83
C GLY A 582 23.90 0.27 21.56
N ALA A 583 22.92 0.26 22.45
CA ALA A 583 21.69 -0.51 22.25
C ALA A 583 20.87 0.00 21.06
N GLN A 584 20.77 1.32 20.88
CA GLN A 584 20.13 1.90 19.71
C GLN A 584 20.79 1.49 18.39
N ARG A 585 22.13 1.34 18.37
CA ARG A 585 22.86 0.84 17.17
C ARG A 585 22.44 -0.55 16.77
N ALA A 586 22.29 -1.46 17.73
CA ALA A 586 21.79 -2.80 17.43
C ALA A 586 20.39 -2.75 16.79
N GLY A 587 19.50 -1.90 17.32
CA GLY A 587 18.17 -1.67 16.75
C GLY A 587 18.22 -1.09 15.34
N LEU A 588 19.11 -0.14 15.04
CA LEU A 588 19.29 0.44 13.72
C LEU A 588 19.82 -0.59 12.70
N GLU A 589 20.73 -1.45 13.11
CA GLU A 589 21.23 -2.56 12.28
C GLU A 589 20.11 -3.56 11.96
N ASP A 590 19.31 -3.92 12.93
CA ASP A 590 18.16 -4.81 12.73
C ASP A 590 17.09 -4.18 11.82
N MET A 591 16.87 -2.87 11.96
CA MET A 591 15.97 -2.14 11.05
C MET A 591 16.47 -2.17 9.60
N LEU A 592 17.76 -2.03 9.35
CA LEU A 592 18.34 -2.15 7.99
C LEU A 592 18.12 -3.55 7.41
N LYS A 593 18.37 -4.59 8.20
CA LYS A 593 18.16 -5.99 7.80
C LYS A 593 16.70 -6.29 7.51
N GLU A 594 15.80 -5.79 8.35
CA GLU A 594 14.35 -5.97 8.16
C GLU A 594 13.84 -5.19 6.94
N MET A 595 14.36 -3.99 6.71
CA MET A 595 14.01 -3.21 5.52
C MET A 595 14.44 -3.94 4.25
N LYS A 596 15.66 -4.50 4.21
CA LYS A 596 16.12 -5.34 3.10
C LYS A 596 15.21 -6.55 2.89
N ARG A 597 14.83 -7.22 3.97
CA ARG A 597 13.96 -8.41 3.90
C ARG A 597 12.59 -8.11 3.28
N LYS A 598 12.07 -6.91 3.53
CA LYS A 598 10.78 -6.44 2.99
C LYS A 598 10.91 -5.78 1.62
N ASP A 599 12.12 -5.60 1.15
CA ASP A 599 12.41 -4.87 -0.09
C ASP A 599 12.19 -5.75 -1.32
N ASP A 600 11.00 -5.69 -1.88
CA ASP A 600 10.65 -6.34 -3.16
C ASP A 600 10.49 -5.29 -4.26
N ILE A 601 11.56 -5.09 -5.03
CA ILE A 601 11.59 -4.19 -6.19
C ILE A 601 11.17 -4.90 -7.48
N LEU A 602 11.12 -6.23 -7.50
CA LEU A 602 10.87 -7.00 -8.73
C LEU A 602 9.62 -6.57 -9.49
N PRO A 603 8.44 -6.33 -8.85
CA PRO A 603 7.25 -5.84 -9.55
C PRO A 603 7.48 -4.50 -10.26
N LYS A 604 8.26 -3.60 -9.63
CA LYS A 604 8.59 -2.28 -10.21
C LYS A 604 9.56 -2.40 -11.38
N LEU A 605 10.54 -3.31 -11.29
CA LEU A 605 11.46 -3.60 -12.40
C LEU A 605 10.73 -4.16 -13.61
N MET A 606 9.74 -5.03 -13.39
CA MET A 606 8.97 -5.64 -14.45
C MET A 606 8.01 -4.67 -15.15
N THR A 607 7.55 -3.62 -14.46
CA THR A 607 6.65 -2.59 -15.00
C THR A 607 7.38 -1.36 -15.54
N SER A 608 8.69 -1.22 -15.25
CA SER A 608 9.46 -0.05 -15.64
C SER A 608 9.69 -0.02 -17.16
N THR A 609 9.25 1.06 -17.79
CA THR A 609 9.51 1.38 -19.21
C THR A 609 10.69 2.33 -19.40
N GLY A 610 11.29 2.81 -18.28
CA GLY A 610 12.37 3.80 -18.25
C GLY A 610 13.72 3.21 -17.85
N SER A 611 14.64 4.09 -17.50
CA SER A 611 15.96 3.71 -17.00
C SER A 611 15.87 3.04 -15.64
N TYR A 612 16.47 1.85 -15.49
CA TYR A 612 16.58 1.18 -14.19
C TYR A 612 17.40 2.00 -13.17
N GLU A 613 18.35 2.81 -13.63
CA GLU A 613 19.18 3.65 -12.78
C GLU A 613 18.36 4.66 -11.96
N ASP A 614 17.38 5.31 -12.58
CA ASP A 614 16.51 6.26 -11.89
C ASP A 614 15.61 5.56 -10.88
N LEU A 615 15.13 4.37 -11.24
CA LEU A 615 14.35 3.54 -10.32
C LEU A 615 15.19 3.11 -9.12
N PHE A 616 16.42 2.64 -9.34
CA PHE A 616 17.34 2.26 -8.27
C PHE A 616 17.63 3.40 -7.32
N ARG A 617 17.94 4.58 -7.85
CA ARG A 617 18.19 5.78 -7.05
C ARG A 617 17.01 6.13 -6.17
N LYS A 618 15.80 6.09 -6.74
CA LYS A 618 14.55 6.35 -6.00
C LYS A 618 14.28 5.32 -4.92
N GLU A 619 14.50 4.03 -5.21
CA GLU A 619 14.24 2.96 -4.25
C GLU A 619 15.31 2.88 -3.15
N ILE A 620 16.58 3.16 -3.47
CA ILE A 620 17.67 3.19 -2.48
C ILE A 620 17.50 4.37 -1.52
N SER A 621 16.94 5.49 -1.96
CA SER A 621 16.72 6.66 -1.09
C SER A 621 15.88 6.37 0.16
N LYS A 622 15.11 5.28 0.17
CA LYS A 622 14.40 4.85 1.39
C LYS A 622 15.32 4.45 2.54
N TYR A 623 16.58 4.07 2.23
CA TYR A 623 17.58 3.76 3.24
C TYR A 623 18.27 5.00 3.82
N ASP A 624 18.11 6.18 3.18
CA ASP A 624 18.76 7.43 3.59
C ASP A 624 18.37 7.83 5.01
N ARG A 625 17.10 7.70 5.36
CA ARG A 625 16.62 8.02 6.71
C ARG A 625 17.33 7.24 7.81
N ILE A 626 17.49 5.92 7.64
CA ILE A 626 18.19 5.10 8.64
C ILE A 626 19.68 5.43 8.63
N SER A 627 20.25 5.73 7.45
CA SER A 627 21.64 6.16 7.34
C SER A 627 21.88 7.51 8.06
N GLU A 628 20.93 8.43 8.03
CA GLU A 628 20.96 9.67 8.79
C GLU A 628 20.83 9.41 10.31
N ASP A 629 19.92 8.53 10.72
CA ASP A 629 19.78 8.13 12.13
C ASP A 629 21.08 7.50 12.67
N ILE A 630 21.77 6.69 11.85
CA ILE A 630 23.07 6.13 12.17
C ILE A 630 24.13 7.23 12.32
N ALA A 631 24.17 8.19 11.41
CA ALA A 631 25.11 9.31 11.48
C ALA A 631 24.89 10.14 12.74
N HIS A 632 23.65 10.45 13.09
CA HIS A 632 23.30 11.17 14.33
C HIS A 632 23.69 10.38 15.61
N ASN A 633 23.49 9.06 15.60
CA ASN A 633 23.91 8.20 16.74
C ASN A 633 25.44 8.25 16.92
N ILE A 634 26.20 8.18 15.82
CA ILE A 634 27.67 8.25 15.85
C ILE A 634 28.15 9.64 16.33
N GLU A 635 27.53 10.72 15.84
CA GLU A 635 27.88 12.07 16.26
C GLU A 635 27.57 12.29 17.76
N ALA A 636 26.40 11.84 18.22
CA ALA A 636 26.05 11.89 19.63
C ALA A 636 27.02 11.11 20.51
N GLN A 637 27.51 9.95 20.03
CA GLN A 637 28.55 9.17 20.71
C GLN A 637 29.87 9.92 20.82
N GLU A 638 30.33 10.55 19.73
CA GLU A 638 31.60 11.31 19.74
C GLU A 638 31.55 12.46 20.74
N GLN A 639 30.45 13.20 20.77
CA GLN A 639 30.24 14.28 21.74
C GLN A 639 30.24 13.74 23.17
N LEU A 640 29.59 12.61 23.40
CA LEU A 640 29.51 11.99 24.72
C LEU A 640 30.87 11.44 25.18
N LEU A 641 31.67 10.86 24.28
CA LEU A 641 33.04 10.42 24.59
C LEU A 641 33.96 11.58 24.95
N LEU A 642 33.85 12.74 24.28
CA LEU A 642 34.59 13.96 24.65
C LEU A 642 34.18 14.47 26.04
N GLN A 643 32.89 14.42 26.36
CA GLN A 643 32.39 14.79 27.69
C GLN A 643 32.91 13.85 28.78
N ILE A 644 32.90 12.54 28.54
CA ILE A 644 33.48 11.52 29.46
C ILE A 644 34.98 11.79 29.67
N GLN A 645 35.71 12.04 28.59
CA GLN A 645 37.16 12.34 28.69
C GLN A 645 37.42 13.60 29.50
N HIS A 646 36.61 14.64 29.38
CA HIS A 646 36.70 15.83 30.19
C HIS A 646 36.42 15.55 31.68
N LEU A 647 35.37 14.76 31.97
CA LEU A 647 35.02 14.36 33.35
C LEU A 647 36.13 13.53 33.97
N VAL A 648 36.70 12.56 33.24
CA VAL A 648 37.83 11.74 33.72
C VAL A 648 39.05 12.60 34.05
N ARG A 649 39.44 13.55 33.17
CA ARG A 649 40.52 14.48 33.44
C ARG A 649 40.27 15.31 34.68
N ASN A 650 39.07 15.73 34.92
CA ASN A 650 38.69 16.47 36.13
C ASN A 650 38.84 15.61 37.39
N VAL A 651 38.46 14.36 37.33
CA VAL A 651 38.67 13.38 38.45
C VAL A 651 40.15 13.15 38.65
N THR A 652 40.91 12.80 37.62
CA THR A 652 42.36 12.49 37.71
C THR A 652 43.19 13.67 38.20
N SER A 653 42.87 14.90 37.77
CA SER A 653 43.58 16.09 38.22
C SER A 653 43.35 16.42 39.70
N ARG A 654 42.17 16.04 40.24
CA ARG A 654 41.81 16.25 41.63
C ARG A 654 42.39 15.22 42.58
N PHE A 655 42.45 13.94 42.11
CA PHE A 655 42.97 12.85 42.92
C PHE A 655 44.49 12.73 42.94
N LYS A 656 45.25 13.56 42.18
CA LYS A 656 46.73 13.48 42.05
C LYS A 656 47.23 12.04 41.83
N LEU A 657 46.52 11.25 41.07
CA LEU A 657 46.98 9.95 40.63
C LEU A 657 48.04 10.11 39.54
N PRO A 658 49.16 9.38 39.58
CA PRO A 658 50.29 9.52 38.68
C PRO A 658 49.89 9.21 37.22
#